data_f92ed2579f5097e12c3d4939f239a18e
#
_entry.id   f92ed2579f5097e12c3d4939f239a18e
#
_cell.length_a   1.000
_cell.length_b   1.000
_cell.length_c   1.000
_cell.angle_alpha   90.00
_cell.angle_beta   90.00
_cell.angle_gamma   90.00
#
_symmetry.space_group_name_H-M   'P 1'
#
loop_
_entity.id
_entity.type
_entity.pdbx_description
1 polymer ?
#
loop_
_entity_poly.entity_id
_entity_poly.type
_entity_poly.pdbx_seq_one_letter_code
_entity_poly.pdbx_strand_id
1 'polypeptide(L)'
;MTSFANQNSTIRNAQAGPGAPRLLIQSSVIAVLSAVFVGGMAEARIAPTPVPSQVTAKPVVPARVFNDGPAYRVSPLVVRYAHPAKGQVPISNIESMSVVLGLKPSGYVTAYTSGAGGQRVLRTDVEIIHAKLGLLAQGSVQEFHATAIRSLSRQIVAYLNSHGQVGVYVSVFGKDIANGKDIRPAGDTTLHLQVYTAVVTKLRTVASGGRFSGQKNRINNPLVANILENSPIQPASANKPGSTDLLDPKVLNAYIDQINRQPGTQVAVAVSPDTSSTTPDAVDLDYLVHQSKPWHVYFQLSNTGTQQTNPWRETFGLVDNQLLGFNDIFNLQYSTAGFTKQNSVNASYNIPLTRNGRLRLRVYGGYDDFSASDVGFGNAFFNGDESTAGGEGILNVFQHNRLFIDLIAGAKYQHIFVDNTLLGQTGTGDFIIPYVGLHLDHYTPTVQSWADATILGGFTTSSTASLQQLGRLNVDKNWVMLQGDSVCEFYLEPLLDPKGYQAGTSTLANQIKISISGQEAFNNRLPAEDEMTAGGLYTVRGYPEYVTAGDSVGIGSVEYRLHIPHLFPVNPNAGSVFGKPFRWVPQEPYGPTDWDLIGKAFLDVGEVVNSNRQSYETDSTLVGTGLGLQLDIKHNISLMVDWGVALTRLNASSASPGGTDVSPGSSQVNFVFTVSY
;
A
#
# COMPACT_ATOMS: atom_id res chain seq x y z
N MET A 1 5.26 -12.05 -29.96
CA MET A 1 5.55 -10.60 -29.88
C MET A 1 4.79 -9.92 -28.77
N THR A 2 4.91 -10.42 -27.60
CA THR A 2 4.21 -10.02 -26.36
C THR A 2 5.10 -9.10 -25.54
N SER A 3 5.43 -7.91 -26.08
CA SER A 3 6.42 -7.00 -25.48
C SER A 3 5.85 -6.01 -24.44
N PHE A 4 4.52 -5.93 -24.26
CA PHE A 4 3.94 -4.80 -23.53
C PHE A 4 3.71 -4.99 -22.04
N ALA A 5 3.67 -6.21 -21.58
CA ALA A 5 3.33 -6.49 -20.19
C ALA A 5 4.45 -6.16 -19.18
N ASN A 6 5.70 -6.26 -19.57
CA ASN A 6 6.81 -6.27 -18.60
C ASN A 6 7.63 -4.99 -18.46
N GLN A 7 7.54 -4.03 -19.39
CA GLN A 7 8.31 -2.78 -19.30
C GLN A 7 7.85 -1.85 -18.17
N ASN A 8 6.64 -2.04 -17.68
CA ASN A 8 6.04 -1.14 -16.68
C ASN A 8 6.42 -1.45 -15.22
N SER A 9 7.00 -2.61 -14.93
CA SER A 9 7.43 -2.94 -13.55
C SER A 9 8.63 -2.11 -13.08
N THR A 10 9.49 -1.71 -13.98
CA THR A 10 10.72 -0.96 -13.64
C THR A 10 10.44 0.51 -13.30
N ILE A 11 9.42 1.11 -13.92
CA ILE A 11 9.02 2.50 -13.60
C ILE A 11 8.37 2.56 -12.22
N ARG A 12 7.75 1.47 -11.75
CA ARG A 12 7.19 1.38 -10.40
C ARG A 12 8.27 1.48 -9.31
N ASN A 13 9.47 0.97 -9.55
CA ASN A 13 10.55 0.98 -8.55
C ASN A 13 11.27 2.34 -8.43
N ALA A 14 11.29 3.14 -9.48
CA ALA A 14 11.91 4.47 -9.43
C ALA A 14 11.11 5.52 -8.64
N GLN A 15 9.85 5.21 -8.26
CA GLN A 15 8.98 6.14 -7.54
C GLN A 15 8.67 5.73 -6.08
N ALA A 16 9.16 4.59 -5.62
CA ALA A 16 8.87 4.11 -4.27
C ALA A 16 9.89 4.60 -3.25
N GLY A 17 9.84 5.89 -2.94
CA GLY A 17 10.21 6.35 -1.61
C GLY A 17 9.08 6.01 -0.62
N PRO A 18 9.31 5.86 0.67
CA PRO A 18 8.26 5.59 1.63
C PRO A 18 7.23 6.72 1.59
N GLY A 19 6.07 6.47 0.94
CA GLY A 19 4.96 7.41 0.89
C GLY A 19 4.42 7.82 -0.48
N ALA A 20 4.97 7.34 -1.61
CA ALA A 20 4.42 7.67 -2.93
C ALA A 20 3.42 6.61 -3.40
N PRO A 21 2.20 7.00 -3.83
CA PRO A 21 1.25 6.09 -4.45
C PRO A 21 1.74 5.67 -5.85
N ARG A 22 1.54 4.40 -6.16
CA ARG A 22 1.98 3.79 -7.41
C ARG A 22 1.03 4.07 -8.56
N LEU A 23 1.58 4.28 -9.74
CA LEU A 23 0.84 4.34 -11.00
C LEU A 23 0.43 2.92 -11.41
N LEU A 24 -0.88 2.70 -11.64
CA LEU A 24 -1.42 1.46 -12.18
C LEU A 24 -1.20 1.42 -13.70
N ILE A 25 -0.33 0.54 -14.16
CA ILE A 25 -0.27 0.14 -15.56
C ILE A 25 -0.28 -1.39 -15.60
N GLN A 26 -1.15 -1.94 -16.42
CA GLN A 26 -1.46 -3.36 -16.50
C GLN A 26 -0.26 -4.23 -16.88
N SER A 27 -0.16 -5.33 -16.20
CA SER A 27 0.38 -6.59 -16.72
C SER A 27 -0.17 -7.72 -15.87
N SER A 28 -0.63 -8.73 -16.50
CA SER A 28 -1.50 -9.77 -16.02
C SER A 28 -0.72 -10.97 -15.48
N VAL A 29 -1.18 -11.66 -14.45
CA VAL A 29 -1.44 -13.10 -14.27
C VAL A 29 -1.12 -13.81 -12.95
N ILE A 30 -2.07 -14.59 -12.51
CA ILE A 30 -2.20 -15.68 -11.51
C ILE A 30 -1.80 -15.37 -10.06
N ALA A 31 -2.79 -15.02 -9.24
CA ALA A 31 -2.74 -15.08 -7.79
C ALA A 31 -3.64 -16.20 -7.26
N VAL A 32 -3.16 -17.44 -7.22
CA VAL A 32 -3.88 -18.54 -6.52
C VAL A 32 -3.21 -18.93 -5.20
N LEU A 33 -1.99 -18.46 -4.92
CA LEU A 33 -1.25 -18.88 -3.71
C LEU A 33 -0.96 -17.76 -2.69
N SER A 34 -1.26 -16.49 -2.99
CA SER A 34 -1.01 -15.38 -2.04
C SER A 34 -2.09 -15.23 -0.97
N ALA A 35 -3.27 -15.85 -1.12
CA ALA A 35 -4.36 -15.75 -0.16
C ALA A 35 -4.11 -16.48 1.18
N VAL A 36 -3.07 -17.32 1.27
CA VAL A 36 -2.78 -18.10 2.47
C VAL A 36 -1.89 -17.35 3.47
N PHE A 37 -1.21 -16.27 3.07
CA PHE A 37 -0.31 -15.53 3.96
C PHE A 37 -0.88 -14.25 4.58
N VAL A 38 -2.10 -13.83 4.26
CA VAL A 38 -2.77 -12.69 4.91
C VAL A 38 -3.57 -13.12 6.15
N GLY A 39 -3.66 -14.44 6.41
CA GLY A 39 -4.33 -14.99 7.57
C GLY A 39 -3.47 -14.90 8.84
N GLY A 40 -3.71 -13.86 9.64
CA GLY A 40 -3.54 -13.93 11.09
C GLY A 40 -2.11 -14.16 11.59
N MET A 41 -1.27 -13.14 11.62
CA MET A 41 -0.28 -13.08 12.69
C MET A 41 -1.00 -12.76 14.00
N ALA A 42 -1.50 -13.80 14.67
CA ALA A 42 -1.86 -13.73 16.06
C ALA A 42 -0.59 -13.34 16.83
N GLU A 43 -0.68 -12.28 17.65
CA GLU A 43 0.35 -11.97 18.63
C GLU A 43 0.60 -13.20 19.49
N ALA A 44 1.70 -13.89 19.27
CA ALA A 44 2.18 -14.92 20.16
C ALA A 44 2.60 -14.24 21.46
N ARG A 45 1.71 -14.19 22.43
CA ARG A 45 2.04 -13.88 23.83
C ARG A 45 2.92 -15.00 24.33
N ILE A 46 4.23 -14.77 24.37
CA ILE A 46 5.15 -15.63 25.11
C ILE A 46 4.88 -15.40 26.59
N ALA A 47 4.34 -16.40 27.25
CA ALA A 47 4.21 -16.42 28.70
C ALA A 47 5.62 -16.37 29.33
N PRO A 48 5.87 -15.53 30.35
CA PRO A 48 7.16 -15.50 31.01
C PRO A 48 7.37 -16.78 31.82
N THR A 49 8.50 -17.45 31.60
CA THR A 49 8.98 -18.56 32.42
C THR A 49 9.19 -18.10 33.86
N PRO A 50 8.75 -18.87 34.87
CA PRO A 50 8.97 -18.51 36.27
C PRO A 50 10.44 -18.67 36.68
N VAL A 51 11.04 -17.57 37.12
CA VAL A 51 12.35 -17.57 37.77
C VAL A 51 12.16 -18.02 39.25
N PRO A 52 12.99 -18.92 39.79
CA PRO A 52 12.84 -19.38 41.18
C PRO A 52 13.09 -18.24 42.14
N SER A 53 12.14 -18.05 43.08
CA SER A 53 12.18 -17.05 44.12
C SER A 53 13.26 -17.35 45.14
N GLN A 54 14.28 -16.49 45.21
CA GLN A 54 15.06 -16.38 46.46
C GLN A 54 14.28 -15.53 47.45
N VAL A 55 13.96 -16.13 48.57
CA VAL A 55 13.32 -15.45 49.72
C VAL A 55 14.39 -14.61 50.41
N THR A 56 14.48 -13.32 50.08
CA THR A 56 15.18 -12.33 50.88
C THR A 56 14.15 -11.59 51.71
N ALA A 57 14.39 -11.51 53.05
CA ALA A 57 13.57 -10.79 53.99
C ALA A 57 13.32 -9.35 53.53
N LYS A 58 12.03 -8.97 53.40
CA LYS A 58 11.63 -7.61 53.06
C LYS A 58 12.08 -6.62 54.14
N PRO A 59 12.79 -5.53 53.73
CA PRO A 59 12.95 -4.40 54.65
C PRO A 59 11.59 -3.78 54.93
N VAL A 60 11.28 -3.53 56.19
CA VAL A 60 10.09 -2.80 56.65
C VAL A 60 10.23 -1.36 56.12
N VAL A 61 9.59 -1.08 54.99
CA VAL A 61 9.44 0.29 54.46
C VAL A 61 8.41 0.99 55.36
N PRO A 62 8.70 2.19 55.93
CA PRO A 62 7.71 2.92 56.70
C PRO A 62 6.46 3.18 55.88
N ALA A 63 5.27 2.97 56.43
CA ALA A 63 3.99 3.13 55.77
C ALA A 63 3.91 4.54 55.14
N ARG A 64 3.95 4.64 53.81
CA ARG A 64 3.71 5.90 53.10
C ARG A 64 2.28 6.35 53.41
N VAL A 65 2.13 7.47 54.08
CA VAL A 65 0.83 8.11 54.28
C VAL A 65 0.39 8.68 52.94
N PHE A 66 -0.61 8.05 52.32
CA PHE A 66 -1.18 8.54 51.06
C PHE A 66 -2.23 9.62 51.34
N ASN A 67 -2.08 10.78 50.75
CA ASN A 67 -3.11 11.81 50.75
C ASN A 67 -4.17 11.48 49.69
N ASP A 68 -5.29 10.93 50.08
CA ASP A 68 -6.39 10.53 49.20
C ASP A 68 -7.31 11.72 48.82
N GLY A 69 -7.07 12.90 49.41
CA GLY A 69 -7.87 14.11 49.20
C GLY A 69 -9.23 14.07 49.91
N PRO A 70 -10.09 15.07 49.69
CA PRO A 70 -11.41 15.11 50.29
C PRO A 70 -12.27 13.92 49.85
N ALA A 71 -13.17 13.50 50.75
CA ALA A 71 -14.17 12.47 50.47
C ALA A 71 -15.52 13.12 50.19
N TYR A 72 -16.28 12.48 49.29
CA TYR A 72 -17.58 12.92 48.83
C TYR A 72 -18.59 11.79 48.98
N ARG A 73 -19.78 12.10 49.47
CA ARG A 73 -20.89 11.15 49.57
C ARG A 73 -21.52 10.99 48.18
N VAL A 74 -21.57 9.75 47.66
CA VAL A 74 -22.05 9.48 46.29
C VAL A 74 -23.10 8.37 46.30
N SER A 75 -24.26 8.68 45.72
CA SER A 75 -25.34 7.75 45.38
C SER A 75 -26.41 8.49 44.57
N PRO A 76 -26.61 8.14 43.27
CA PRO A 76 -25.80 7.28 42.41
C PRO A 76 -24.60 8.00 41.79
N LEU A 77 -23.69 7.22 41.18
CA LEU A 77 -22.68 7.71 40.25
C LEU A 77 -23.26 7.68 38.83
N VAL A 78 -23.35 8.80 38.19
CA VAL A 78 -23.94 8.94 36.82
C VAL A 78 -22.87 9.35 35.82
N VAL A 79 -22.80 8.63 34.71
CA VAL A 79 -21.90 8.97 33.61
C VAL A 79 -22.72 9.54 32.44
N ARG A 80 -22.29 10.65 31.86
CA ARG A 80 -22.95 11.25 30.70
C ARG A 80 -21.96 11.94 29.77
N TYR A 81 -22.27 12.00 28.48
CA TYR A 81 -21.54 12.85 27.55
C TYR A 81 -21.89 14.31 27.76
N ALA A 82 -20.90 15.20 27.63
CA ALA A 82 -21.11 16.64 27.62
C ALA A 82 -21.89 17.06 26.36
N HIS A 83 -21.49 16.51 25.22
CA HIS A 83 -22.12 16.70 23.93
C HIS A 83 -22.40 15.32 23.31
N PRO A 84 -23.67 14.86 23.31
CA PRO A 84 -24.05 13.62 22.65
C PRO A 84 -23.83 13.73 21.13
N ALA A 85 -23.07 12.81 20.54
CA ALA A 85 -22.78 12.76 19.12
C ALA A 85 -22.94 11.33 18.56
N LYS A 86 -23.27 11.21 17.29
CA LYS A 86 -23.37 9.92 16.60
C LYS A 86 -21.98 9.28 16.51
N GLY A 87 -21.87 8.01 16.90
CA GLY A 87 -20.59 7.27 16.87
C GLY A 87 -19.88 7.20 18.23
N GLN A 88 -20.38 7.89 19.25
CA GLN A 88 -19.89 7.70 20.63
C GLN A 88 -20.22 6.29 21.15
N VAL A 89 -19.37 5.76 22.02
CA VAL A 89 -19.63 4.50 22.71
C VAL A 89 -20.90 4.66 23.56
N PRO A 90 -21.89 3.75 23.48
CA PRO A 90 -23.11 3.85 24.30
C PRO A 90 -22.78 3.96 25.80
N ILE A 91 -23.50 4.80 26.52
CA ILE A 91 -23.31 4.98 27.97
C ILE A 91 -23.44 3.66 28.71
N SER A 92 -24.38 2.79 28.32
CA SER A 92 -24.55 1.45 28.88
C SER A 92 -23.29 0.58 28.80
N ASN A 93 -22.48 0.76 27.77
CA ASN A 93 -21.21 0.04 27.62
C ASN A 93 -20.15 0.61 28.59
N ILE A 94 -20.13 1.93 28.80
CA ILE A 94 -19.26 2.57 29.78
C ILE A 94 -19.66 2.14 31.19
N GLU A 95 -20.94 2.12 31.50
CA GLU A 95 -21.46 1.66 32.79
C GLU A 95 -21.19 0.18 33.07
N SER A 96 -21.15 -0.66 32.03
CA SER A 96 -20.85 -2.09 32.13
C SER A 96 -19.35 -2.40 32.22
N MET A 97 -18.46 -1.41 32.00
CA MET A 97 -17.02 -1.63 32.11
C MET A 97 -16.58 -2.02 33.51
N SER A 98 -15.57 -2.90 33.58
CA SER A 98 -14.95 -3.27 34.86
C SER A 98 -13.96 -2.17 35.28
N VAL A 99 -14.06 -1.72 36.51
CA VAL A 99 -13.15 -0.73 37.12
C VAL A 99 -12.46 -1.30 38.36
N VAL A 100 -11.27 -0.79 38.64
CA VAL A 100 -10.44 -1.21 39.79
C VAL A 100 -10.25 -0.03 40.72
N LEU A 101 -10.68 -0.19 41.96
CA LEU A 101 -10.53 0.79 43.05
C LEU A 101 -9.91 0.15 44.25
N GLY A 102 -9.37 0.96 45.17
CA GLY A 102 -9.01 0.58 46.52
C GLY A 102 -10.14 0.93 47.49
N LEU A 103 -10.40 0.08 48.45
CA LEU A 103 -11.36 0.33 49.53
C LEU A 103 -10.60 0.49 50.83
N LYS A 104 -10.97 1.52 51.61
CA LYS A 104 -10.57 1.79 52.96
C LYS A 104 -11.83 1.92 53.87
N PRO A 105 -11.68 1.84 55.20
CA PRO A 105 -12.80 2.16 56.09
C PRO A 105 -13.40 3.56 55.85
N SER A 106 -12.60 4.50 55.32
CA SER A 106 -13.03 5.86 55.00
C SER A 106 -13.64 6.00 53.59
N GLY A 107 -13.79 4.93 52.82
CA GLY A 107 -14.36 4.95 51.47
C GLY A 107 -13.42 4.51 50.34
N TYR A 108 -13.88 4.69 49.10
CA TYR A 108 -13.14 4.34 47.91
C TYR A 108 -11.99 5.30 47.62
N VAL A 109 -10.83 4.75 47.28
CA VAL A 109 -9.60 5.46 46.90
C VAL A 109 -9.02 4.87 45.61
N THR A 110 -7.94 5.43 45.07
CA THR A 110 -7.22 4.81 43.95
C THR A 110 -6.55 3.50 44.38
N ALA A 111 -6.65 2.46 43.55
CA ALA A 111 -5.95 1.18 43.73
C ALA A 111 -4.44 1.27 43.47
N TYR A 112 -3.96 2.32 42.80
CA TYR A 112 -2.59 2.42 42.29
C TYR A 112 -1.85 3.61 42.86
N THR A 113 -0.52 3.44 42.99
CA THR A 113 0.45 4.51 43.27
C THR A 113 1.56 4.54 42.23
N SER A 114 2.31 5.63 42.19
CA SER A 114 3.49 5.73 41.33
C SER A 114 4.68 5.06 42.00
N GLY A 115 5.24 4.04 41.35
CA GLY A 115 6.51 3.40 41.69
C GLY A 115 7.71 4.13 41.15
N ALA A 116 8.91 3.56 41.32
CA ALA A 116 10.13 4.03 40.70
C ALA A 116 10.02 4.02 39.17
N GLY A 117 10.47 5.07 38.50
CA GLY A 117 10.34 5.20 37.05
C GLY A 117 8.94 5.50 36.52
N GLY A 118 8.00 5.94 37.37
CA GLY A 118 6.64 6.30 36.94
C GLY A 118 5.69 5.12 36.71
N GLN A 119 6.12 3.89 36.98
CA GLN A 119 5.27 2.69 36.83
C GLN A 119 4.11 2.71 37.81
N ARG A 120 2.94 2.18 37.40
CA ARG A 120 1.80 1.97 38.29
C ARG A 120 2.00 0.72 39.16
N VAL A 121 1.97 0.89 40.45
CA VAL A 121 2.08 -0.20 41.42
C VAL A 121 0.79 -0.26 42.23
N LEU A 122 0.30 -1.46 42.50
CA LEU A 122 -0.86 -1.64 43.41
C LEU A 122 -0.51 -1.17 44.83
N ARG A 123 -1.44 -0.50 45.45
CA ARG A 123 -1.33 -0.07 46.87
C ARG A 123 -1.49 -1.28 47.77
N THR A 124 -0.70 -1.31 48.83
CA THR A 124 -0.73 -2.39 49.84
C THR A 124 -1.56 -2.02 51.08
N ASP A 125 -1.99 -0.76 51.17
CA ASP A 125 -2.76 -0.22 52.32
C ASP A 125 -4.27 -0.17 52.06
N VAL A 126 -4.74 -0.80 50.95
CA VAL A 126 -6.15 -0.83 50.54
C VAL A 126 -6.56 -2.22 50.09
N GLU A 127 -7.84 -2.56 50.27
CA GLU A 127 -8.45 -3.73 49.65
C GLU A 127 -8.73 -3.40 48.17
N ILE A 128 -8.34 -4.27 47.26
CA ILE A 128 -8.55 -4.07 45.80
C ILE A 128 -9.93 -4.60 45.42
N ILE A 129 -10.77 -3.71 44.94
CA ILE A 129 -12.14 -4.01 44.53
C ILE A 129 -12.23 -3.94 42.98
N HIS A 130 -12.84 -4.97 42.39
CA HIS A 130 -13.25 -5.02 41.00
C HIS A 130 -14.76 -4.93 40.92
N ALA A 131 -15.29 -3.92 40.22
CA ALA A 131 -16.73 -3.70 40.12
C ALA A 131 -17.08 -3.19 38.71
N LYS A 132 -18.35 -3.35 38.34
CA LYS A 132 -18.87 -2.62 37.15
C LYS A 132 -19.13 -1.18 37.55
N LEU A 133 -18.73 -0.23 36.66
CA LEU A 133 -18.84 1.20 36.92
C LEU A 133 -20.26 1.63 37.30
N GLY A 134 -21.26 1.18 36.58
CA GLY A 134 -22.66 1.52 36.81
C GLY A 134 -23.27 0.90 38.06
N LEU A 135 -22.59 -0.08 38.70
CA LEU A 135 -23.03 -0.66 39.95
C LEU A 135 -22.38 -0.01 41.18
N LEU A 136 -21.38 0.85 40.99
CA LEU A 136 -20.78 1.60 42.07
C LEU A 136 -21.78 2.61 42.65
N ALA A 137 -21.91 2.62 43.97
CA ALA A 137 -22.81 3.51 44.69
C ALA A 137 -24.30 3.39 44.29
N GLN A 138 -24.74 2.22 43.80
CA GLN A 138 -26.17 1.94 43.63
C GLN A 138 -26.79 1.47 44.93
N GLY A 139 -27.91 2.08 45.32
CA GLY A 139 -28.75 1.67 46.46
C GLY A 139 -28.24 2.06 47.85
N SER A 140 -26.98 2.49 48.01
CA SER A 140 -26.45 3.02 49.26
C SER A 140 -25.43 4.12 49.01
N VAL A 141 -25.43 5.11 49.91
CA VAL A 141 -24.47 6.20 49.87
C VAL A 141 -23.08 5.67 50.25
N GLN A 142 -22.11 5.88 49.36
CA GLN A 142 -20.71 5.50 49.51
C GLN A 142 -19.82 6.74 49.57
N GLU A 143 -18.71 6.66 50.30
CA GLU A 143 -17.71 7.72 50.34
C GLU A 143 -16.67 7.49 49.18
N PHE A 144 -16.46 8.49 48.36
CA PHE A 144 -15.44 8.48 47.32
C PHE A 144 -14.42 9.58 47.55
N HIS A 145 -13.18 9.20 47.79
CA HIS A 145 -12.09 10.18 47.86
C HIS A 145 -11.75 10.75 46.46
N ALA A 146 -11.19 11.92 46.43
CA ALA A 146 -10.77 12.59 45.18
C ALA A 146 -9.86 11.72 44.31
N THR A 147 -9.02 10.86 44.92
CA THR A 147 -8.18 9.89 44.21
C THR A 147 -8.97 8.77 43.53
N ALA A 148 -10.08 8.31 44.11
CA ALA A 148 -10.98 7.34 43.49
C ALA A 148 -11.65 7.92 42.24
N ILE A 149 -12.23 9.12 42.35
CA ILE A 149 -12.90 9.82 41.24
C ILE A 149 -11.91 10.04 40.09
N ARG A 150 -10.69 10.49 40.41
CA ARG A 150 -9.62 10.66 39.41
C ARG A 150 -9.19 9.35 38.73
N SER A 151 -9.19 8.24 39.52
CA SER A 151 -8.91 6.89 39.01
C SER A 151 -10.00 6.42 38.05
N LEU A 152 -11.28 6.62 38.39
CA LEU A 152 -12.42 6.32 37.53
C LEU A 152 -12.35 7.10 36.24
N SER A 153 -12.11 8.43 36.26
CA SER A 153 -11.96 9.26 35.08
C SER A 153 -10.88 8.72 34.15
N ARG A 154 -9.71 8.32 34.70
CA ARG A 154 -8.61 7.73 33.86
C ARG A 154 -8.98 6.38 33.26
N GLN A 155 -9.73 5.54 33.98
CA GLN A 155 -10.16 4.23 33.50
C GLN A 155 -11.21 4.39 32.39
N ILE A 156 -12.14 5.35 32.49
CA ILE A 156 -13.10 5.68 31.45
C ILE A 156 -12.36 6.20 30.19
N VAL A 157 -11.38 7.10 30.35
CA VAL A 157 -10.56 7.58 29.23
C VAL A 157 -9.84 6.42 28.55
N ALA A 158 -9.20 5.53 29.32
CA ALA A 158 -8.51 4.36 28.77
C ALA A 158 -9.46 3.41 28.02
N TYR A 159 -10.64 3.18 28.57
CA TYR A 159 -11.69 2.37 27.96
C TYR A 159 -12.16 2.96 26.62
N LEU A 160 -12.47 4.25 26.57
CA LEU A 160 -12.92 4.93 25.37
C LEU A 160 -11.82 4.99 24.30
N ASN A 161 -10.57 5.23 24.69
CA ASN A 161 -9.43 5.18 23.77
C ASN A 161 -9.25 3.78 23.18
N SER A 162 -9.43 2.71 23.96
CA SER A 162 -9.35 1.33 23.44
C SER A 162 -10.49 0.98 22.48
N HIS A 163 -11.60 1.75 22.52
CA HIS A 163 -12.72 1.66 21.58
C HIS A 163 -12.61 2.65 20.41
N GLY A 164 -11.43 3.27 20.23
CA GLY A 164 -11.12 4.14 19.08
C GLY A 164 -11.59 5.59 19.24
N GLN A 165 -12.03 6.02 20.44
CA GLN A 165 -12.31 7.43 20.68
C GLN A 165 -11.04 8.16 21.10
N VAL A 166 -10.79 9.35 20.56
CA VAL A 166 -9.61 10.16 20.87
C VAL A 166 -10.01 11.54 21.39
N GLY A 167 -9.06 12.22 22.04
CA GLY A 167 -9.34 13.50 22.64
C GLY A 167 -10.34 13.42 23.79
N VAL A 168 -10.38 12.27 24.46
CA VAL A 168 -11.32 12.02 25.56
C VAL A 168 -10.82 12.68 26.84
N TYR A 169 -11.69 13.45 27.45
CA TYR A 169 -11.49 14.03 28.76
C TYR A 169 -12.69 13.73 29.66
N VAL A 170 -12.44 13.36 30.91
CA VAL A 170 -13.50 13.07 31.89
C VAL A 170 -13.29 13.93 33.14
N SER A 171 -14.29 14.69 33.48
CA SER A 171 -14.31 15.51 34.71
C SER A 171 -15.56 15.29 35.50
N VAL A 172 -15.52 15.69 36.75
CA VAL A 172 -16.74 15.85 37.55
C VAL A 172 -17.51 17.06 37.02
N PHE A 173 -18.81 16.96 37.00
CA PHE A 173 -19.65 18.08 36.60
C PHE A 173 -19.43 19.27 37.57
N GLY A 174 -19.16 20.44 36.97
CA GLY A 174 -18.75 21.62 37.74
C GLY A 174 -19.80 22.16 38.75
N LYS A 175 -21.06 21.72 38.62
CA LYS A 175 -22.13 22.02 39.58
C LYS A 175 -22.23 21.01 40.75
N ASP A 176 -21.48 19.90 40.71
CA ASP A 176 -21.42 18.94 41.78
C ASP A 176 -20.22 19.23 42.68
N ILE A 177 -19.03 19.37 42.07
CA ILE A 177 -17.80 19.67 42.81
C ILE A 177 -17.04 20.79 42.07
N ALA A 178 -16.75 21.88 42.78
CA ALA A 178 -15.94 22.98 42.27
C ALA A 178 -14.77 23.29 43.20
N ASN A 179 -13.56 23.41 42.66
CA ASN A 179 -12.32 23.66 43.40
C ASN A 179 -12.12 22.71 44.60
N GLY A 180 -12.52 21.44 44.45
CA GLY A 180 -12.40 20.42 45.49
C GLY A 180 -13.45 20.51 46.59
N LYS A 181 -14.43 21.41 46.47
CA LYS A 181 -15.55 21.56 47.41
C LYS A 181 -16.82 20.96 46.82
N ASP A 182 -17.55 20.19 47.61
CA ASP A 182 -18.89 19.74 47.27
C ASP A 182 -19.85 20.94 47.32
N ILE A 183 -20.49 21.25 46.19
CA ILE A 183 -21.41 22.38 46.04
C ILE A 183 -22.84 21.94 45.69
N ARG A 184 -23.11 20.61 45.76
CA ARG A 184 -24.43 20.06 45.51
C ARG A 184 -25.42 20.58 46.58
N PRO A 185 -26.72 20.65 46.26
CA PRO A 185 -27.74 20.95 47.24
C PRO A 185 -27.68 20.01 48.44
N ALA A 186 -28.06 20.50 49.65
CA ALA A 186 -28.07 19.68 50.82
C ALA A 186 -28.97 18.44 50.65
N GLY A 187 -28.40 17.25 50.86
CA GLY A 187 -29.09 15.97 50.67
C GLY A 187 -28.95 15.35 49.26
N ASP A 188 -28.46 16.07 48.26
CA ASP A 188 -28.15 15.51 46.97
C ASP A 188 -26.78 14.81 46.99
N THR A 189 -26.79 13.50 46.75
CA THR A 189 -25.59 12.66 46.71
C THR A 189 -25.24 12.20 45.30
N THR A 190 -25.99 12.62 44.25
CA THR A 190 -25.74 12.26 42.88
C THR A 190 -24.43 12.89 42.37
N LEU A 191 -23.50 12.07 41.92
CA LEU A 191 -22.25 12.56 41.34
C LEU A 191 -22.22 12.30 39.80
N HIS A 192 -22.06 13.36 39.02
CA HIS A 192 -22.00 13.24 37.57
C HIS A 192 -20.55 13.28 37.10
N LEU A 193 -20.16 12.22 36.36
CA LEU A 193 -18.94 12.19 35.58
C LEU A 193 -19.30 12.59 34.13
N GLN A 194 -18.77 13.72 33.70
CA GLN A 194 -19.00 14.26 32.38
C GLN A 194 -17.87 13.85 31.45
N VAL A 195 -18.23 13.15 30.38
CA VAL A 195 -17.32 12.68 29.34
C VAL A 195 -17.33 13.66 28.17
N TYR A 196 -16.18 14.18 27.84
CA TYR A 196 -15.94 15.01 26.66
C TYR A 196 -15.20 14.18 25.63
N THR A 197 -15.62 14.25 24.38
CA THR A 197 -14.96 13.65 23.22
C THR A 197 -14.65 14.74 22.24
N ALA A 198 -13.49 14.70 21.57
CA ALA A 198 -13.08 15.76 20.67
C ALA A 198 -14.13 15.97 19.56
N VAL A 199 -14.63 17.20 19.46
CA VAL A 199 -15.62 17.64 18.46
C VAL A 199 -14.96 18.67 17.54
N VAL A 200 -15.01 18.42 16.24
CA VAL A 200 -14.42 19.30 15.23
C VAL A 200 -15.31 20.52 15.01
N THR A 201 -14.81 21.69 15.36
CA THR A 201 -15.50 22.97 15.19
C THR A 201 -15.03 23.73 13.96
N LYS A 202 -13.78 23.49 13.53
CA LYS A 202 -13.19 24.08 12.32
C LYS A 202 -12.45 23.03 11.50
N LEU A 203 -12.55 23.19 10.18
CA LEU A 203 -11.93 22.30 9.21
C LEU A 203 -11.16 23.14 8.20
N ARG A 204 -9.86 22.83 7.99
CA ARG A 204 -8.99 23.57 7.07
C ARG A 204 -8.10 22.62 6.27
N THR A 205 -7.62 23.08 5.11
CA THR A 205 -6.48 22.49 4.41
C THR A 205 -5.27 23.41 4.50
N VAL A 206 -4.08 22.83 4.62
CA VAL A 206 -2.80 23.53 4.52
C VAL A 206 -2.01 22.88 3.39
N ALA A 207 -1.94 23.57 2.26
CA ALA A 207 -1.35 23.07 1.03
C ALA A 207 0.17 23.32 0.99
N SER A 208 0.93 22.32 0.50
CA SER A 208 2.38 22.37 0.32
C SER A 208 2.81 21.54 -0.88
N GLY A 209 4.08 21.66 -1.28
CA GLY A 209 4.65 20.88 -2.38
C GLY A 209 4.71 21.63 -3.72
N GLY A 210 5.23 20.93 -4.73
CA GLY A 210 5.57 21.52 -6.04
C GLY A 210 4.39 22.06 -6.82
N ARG A 211 3.20 21.44 -6.69
CA ARG A 211 1.96 21.90 -7.33
C ARG A 211 1.56 23.32 -6.87
N PHE A 212 1.93 23.69 -5.65
CA PHE A 212 1.58 24.97 -5.05
C PHE A 212 2.72 25.99 -5.08
N SER A 213 3.81 25.74 -5.81
CA SER A 213 5.00 26.60 -5.78
C SER A 213 4.71 28.08 -6.14
N GLY A 214 3.78 28.34 -7.04
CA GLY A 214 3.33 29.69 -7.42
C GLY A 214 2.15 30.25 -6.60
N GLN A 215 1.58 29.49 -5.67
CA GLN A 215 0.38 29.89 -4.93
C GLN A 215 0.72 30.74 -3.71
N LYS A 216 0.07 31.91 -3.59
CA LYS A 216 0.23 32.79 -2.41
C LYS A 216 -0.55 32.30 -1.20
N ASN A 217 -1.76 31.77 -1.44
CA ASN A 217 -2.62 31.24 -0.37
C ASN A 217 -2.43 29.74 -0.22
N ARG A 218 -1.97 29.29 0.94
CA ARG A 218 -1.76 27.89 1.28
C ARG A 218 -2.87 27.29 2.14
N ILE A 219 -3.61 28.14 2.87
CA ILE A 219 -4.72 27.74 3.72
C ILE A 219 -5.99 27.76 2.88
N ASN A 220 -6.76 26.69 2.93
CA ASN A 220 -8.00 26.50 2.16
C ASN A 220 -7.82 26.81 0.66
N ASN A 221 -6.72 26.30 0.10
CA ASN A 221 -6.42 26.53 -1.31
C ASN A 221 -7.51 25.88 -2.20
N PRO A 222 -8.07 26.60 -3.19
CA PRO A 222 -9.15 26.09 -4.05
C PRO A 222 -8.80 24.79 -4.79
N LEU A 223 -7.52 24.56 -5.11
CA LEU A 223 -7.07 23.34 -5.81
C LEU A 223 -7.26 22.05 -4.99
N VAL A 224 -7.48 22.17 -3.68
CA VAL A 224 -7.71 21.03 -2.77
C VAL A 224 -9.01 21.19 -1.96
N ALA A 225 -9.91 22.05 -2.41
CA ALA A 225 -11.21 22.28 -1.75
C ALA A 225 -12.06 21.00 -1.65
N ASN A 226 -11.94 20.12 -2.62
CA ASN A 226 -12.59 18.81 -2.66
C ASN A 226 -12.28 17.94 -1.41
N ILE A 227 -11.11 18.11 -0.79
CA ILE A 227 -10.74 17.38 0.44
C ILE A 227 -11.65 17.82 1.59
N LEU A 228 -11.92 19.11 1.75
CA LEU A 228 -12.85 19.62 2.75
C LEU A 228 -14.28 19.23 2.43
N GLU A 229 -14.67 19.35 1.17
CA GLU A 229 -16.03 19.04 0.72
C GLU A 229 -16.38 17.57 0.91
N ASN A 230 -15.44 16.65 0.75
CA ASN A 230 -15.66 15.21 0.85
C ASN A 230 -15.26 14.63 2.21
N SER A 231 -14.75 15.44 3.13
CA SER A 231 -14.41 14.97 4.47
C SER A 231 -15.63 14.37 5.17
N PRO A 232 -15.50 13.16 5.74
CA PRO A 232 -16.56 12.53 6.53
C PRO A 232 -16.74 13.20 7.91
N ILE A 233 -15.71 13.92 8.36
CA ILE A 233 -15.77 14.72 9.59
C ILE A 233 -15.98 16.19 9.20
N GLN A 234 -17.07 16.76 9.70
CA GLN A 234 -17.48 18.13 9.39
C GLN A 234 -17.96 18.82 10.68
N PRO A 235 -17.71 20.11 10.86
CA PRO A 235 -18.34 20.87 11.93
C PRO A 235 -19.86 20.72 11.89
N ALA A 236 -20.52 20.67 13.05
CA ALA A 236 -21.97 20.57 13.14
C ALA A 236 -22.67 21.72 12.37
N SER A 237 -22.05 22.90 12.34
CA SER A 237 -22.52 24.07 11.58
C SER A 237 -22.61 23.85 10.07
N ALA A 238 -21.87 22.88 9.51
CA ALA A 238 -21.89 22.56 8.09
C ALA A 238 -23.18 21.83 7.66
N ASN A 239 -23.91 21.23 8.60
CA ASN A 239 -25.18 20.51 8.41
C ASN A 239 -25.16 19.53 7.21
N LYS A 240 -24.05 18.79 7.05
CA LYS A 240 -23.82 17.91 5.90
C LYS A 240 -24.37 16.51 6.18
N PRO A 241 -25.29 15.97 5.36
CA PRO A 241 -25.83 14.63 5.55
C PRO A 241 -24.72 13.57 5.52
N GLY A 242 -24.74 12.64 6.49
CA GLY A 242 -23.80 11.51 6.58
C GLY A 242 -22.44 11.84 7.18
N SER A 243 -22.13 13.09 7.50
CA SER A 243 -20.93 13.47 8.25
C SER A 243 -21.18 13.45 9.77
N THR A 244 -20.11 13.43 10.53
CA THR A 244 -20.08 13.57 11.98
C THR A 244 -19.11 14.69 12.36
N ASP A 245 -19.39 15.38 13.45
CA ASP A 245 -18.46 16.34 14.07
C ASP A 245 -17.52 15.67 15.09
N LEU A 246 -17.81 14.42 15.46
CA LEU A 246 -16.94 13.64 16.33
C LEU A 246 -15.63 13.29 15.63
N LEU A 247 -14.50 13.53 16.30
CA LEU A 247 -13.20 13.11 15.82
C LEU A 247 -13.04 11.58 15.97
N ASP A 248 -13.40 10.84 14.94
CA ASP A 248 -13.24 9.39 14.85
C ASP A 248 -12.02 9.05 13.99
N PRO A 249 -10.93 8.54 14.59
CA PRO A 249 -9.72 8.19 13.86
C PRO A 249 -9.90 7.11 12.81
N LYS A 250 -10.83 6.17 12.99
CA LYS A 250 -11.08 5.10 12.01
C LYS A 250 -11.65 5.66 10.73
N VAL A 251 -12.65 6.52 10.87
CA VAL A 251 -13.32 7.19 9.74
C VAL A 251 -12.34 8.15 9.06
N LEU A 252 -11.58 8.92 9.85
CA LEU A 252 -10.60 9.88 9.38
C LEU A 252 -9.45 9.19 8.62
N ASN A 253 -8.84 8.17 9.21
CA ASN A 253 -7.74 7.43 8.58
C ASN A 253 -8.18 6.73 7.30
N ALA A 254 -9.37 6.12 7.28
CA ALA A 254 -9.90 5.51 6.06
C ALA A 254 -10.05 6.54 4.92
N TYR A 255 -10.48 7.75 5.24
CA TYR A 255 -10.57 8.83 4.26
C TYR A 255 -9.20 9.31 3.79
N ILE A 256 -8.24 9.50 4.70
CA ILE A 256 -6.86 9.89 4.38
C ILE A 256 -6.19 8.83 3.51
N ASP A 257 -6.30 7.55 3.88
CA ASP A 257 -5.72 6.46 3.12
C ASP A 257 -6.30 6.39 1.70
N GLN A 258 -7.60 6.67 1.52
CA GLN A 258 -8.22 6.77 0.20
C GLN A 258 -7.66 7.93 -0.64
N ILE A 259 -7.42 9.10 -0.04
CA ILE A 259 -6.81 10.25 -0.74
C ILE A 259 -5.36 9.94 -1.11
N ASN A 260 -4.62 9.30 -0.21
CA ASN A 260 -3.21 8.99 -0.40
C ASN A 260 -2.95 7.91 -1.48
N ARG A 261 -4.01 7.26 -2.02
CA ARG A 261 -3.90 6.44 -3.23
C ARG A 261 -3.65 7.27 -4.50
N GLN A 262 -3.96 8.58 -4.47
CA GLN A 262 -3.71 9.45 -5.61
C GLN A 262 -2.20 9.70 -5.78
N PRO A 263 -1.60 9.40 -6.95
CA PRO A 263 -0.19 9.62 -7.20
C PRO A 263 0.25 11.06 -6.94
N GLY A 264 1.40 11.24 -6.30
CA GLY A 264 1.94 12.55 -5.98
C GLY A 264 1.21 13.32 -4.88
N THR A 265 0.18 12.73 -4.25
CA THR A 265 -0.56 13.33 -3.14
C THR A 265 -0.25 12.62 -1.83
N GLN A 266 0.05 13.40 -0.80
CA GLN A 266 0.23 12.92 0.57
C GLN A 266 -0.54 13.83 1.52
N VAL A 267 -1.46 13.24 2.28
CA VAL A 267 -2.27 13.94 3.27
C VAL A 267 -2.00 13.37 4.65
N ALA A 268 -1.71 14.25 5.57
CA ALA A 268 -1.66 13.99 7.00
C ALA A 268 -2.64 14.92 7.70
N VAL A 269 -2.87 14.72 9.00
CA VAL A 269 -3.73 15.60 9.79
C VAL A 269 -3.01 16.14 11.00
N ALA A 270 -3.36 17.38 11.36
CA ALA A 270 -3.04 17.97 12.64
C ALA A 270 -4.34 18.32 13.37
N VAL A 271 -4.37 18.04 14.66
CA VAL A 271 -5.48 18.36 15.55
C VAL A 271 -4.97 19.33 16.62
N SER A 272 -5.64 20.44 16.77
CA SER A 272 -5.30 21.44 17.80
C SER A 272 -6.56 21.89 18.54
N PRO A 273 -6.45 22.31 19.82
CA PRO A 273 -7.59 22.87 20.54
C PRO A 273 -8.13 24.14 19.84
N ASP A 274 -9.45 24.26 19.71
CA ASP A 274 -10.06 25.52 19.25
C ASP A 274 -10.08 26.53 20.39
N THR A 275 -9.09 27.42 20.40
CA THR A 275 -8.96 28.48 21.42
C THR A 275 -10.06 29.52 21.36
N SER A 276 -10.85 29.57 20.29
CA SER A 276 -11.99 30.50 20.16
C SER A 276 -13.28 29.90 20.73
N SER A 277 -13.31 28.62 21.02
CA SER A 277 -14.47 27.93 21.61
C SER A 277 -14.44 28.01 23.14
N THR A 278 -15.62 28.08 23.73
CA THR A 278 -15.81 27.98 25.21
C THR A 278 -15.90 26.55 25.71
N THR A 279 -15.99 25.56 24.80
CA THR A 279 -16.10 24.14 25.15
C THR A 279 -14.72 23.48 25.16
N PRO A 280 -14.39 22.67 26.18
CA PRO A 280 -13.06 22.10 26.34
C PRO A 280 -12.73 20.97 25.36
N ASP A 281 -13.71 20.47 24.64
CA ASP A 281 -13.62 19.38 23.65
C ASP A 281 -13.63 19.87 22.19
N ALA A 282 -13.71 21.18 21.98
CA ALA A 282 -13.65 21.77 20.63
C ALA A 282 -12.23 21.71 20.06
N VAL A 283 -12.12 21.19 18.84
CA VAL A 283 -10.83 21.07 18.13
C VAL A 283 -10.93 21.59 16.69
N ASP A 284 -9.81 22.15 16.23
CA ASP A 284 -9.54 22.43 14.83
C ASP A 284 -8.91 21.19 14.19
N LEU A 285 -9.40 20.80 13.02
CA LEU A 285 -8.83 19.71 12.21
C LEU A 285 -8.22 20.29 10.93
N ASP A 286 -6.91 20.18 10.79
CA ASP A 286 -6.15 20.64 9.64
C ASP A 286 -5.70 19.46 8.80
N TYR A 287 -6.11 19.41 7.52
CA TYR A 287 -5.54 18.52 6.53
C TYR A 287 -4.26 19.13 5.97
N LEU A 288 -3.11 18.51 6.27
CA LEU A 288 -1.80 18.88 5.75
C LEU A 288 -1.61 18.20 4.39
N VAL A 289 -1.84 18.93 3.32
CA VAL A 289 -1.86 18.38 1.95
C VAL A 289 -0.55 18.70 1.27
N HIS A 290 0.26 17.69 1.00
CA HIS A 290 1.46 17.80 0.17
C HIS A 290 1.19 17.22 -1.21
N GLN A 291 1.40 18.00 -2.27
CA GLN A 291 1.31 17.52 -3.65
C GLN A 291 2.59 17.87 -4.42
N SER A 292 3.20 16.86 -5.04
CA SER A 292 4.33 17.03 -5.95
C SER A 292 3.90 17.82 -7.20
N LYS A 293 4.83 18.11 -8.09
CA LYS A 293 4.48 18.57 -9.44
C LYS A 293 3.59 17.50 -10.09
N PRO A 294 2.49 17.88 -10.78
CA PRO A 294 1.57 16.88 -11.33
C PRO A 294 2.16 16.12 -12.52
N TRP A 295 3.02 16.75 -13.31
CA TRP A 295 3.58 16.14 -14.50
C TRP A 295 5.04 15.73 -14.32
N HIS A 296 5.40 14.61 -14.95
CA HIS A 296 6.75 14.07 -14.99
C HIS A 296 7.02 13.58 -16.42
N VAL A 297 8.25 13.78 -16.88
CA VAL A 297 8.75 13.16 -18.08
C VAL A 297 9.91 12.24 -17.70
N TYR A 298 10.04 11.14 -18.42
CA TYR A 298 11.18 10.24 -18.22
C TYR A 298 11.73 9.72 -19.53
N PHE A 299 13.00 9.39 -19.48
CA PHE A 299 13.69 8.62 -20.51
C PHE A 299 14.27 7.36 -19.86
N GLN A 300 14.09 6.22 -20.51
CA GLN A 300 14.68 4.96 -20.10
C GLN A 300 15.44 4.34 -21.26
N LEU A 301 16.62 3.80 -20.97
CA LEU A 301 17.45 3.02 -21.89
C LEU A 301 17.69 1.65 -21.23
N SER A 302 17.47 0.58 -21.98
CA SER A 302 17.74 -0.78 -21.51
C SER A 302 18.26 -1.67 -22.64
N ASN A 303 18.86 -2.80 -22.28
CA ASN A 303 19.24 -3.87 -23.20
C ASN A 303 18.28 -5.07 -23.16
N THR A 304 16.99 -4.78 -22.94
CA THR A 304 15.92 -5.79 -22.80
C THR A 304 15.20 -6.09 -24.12
N GLY A 305 15.83 -5.84 -25.22
CA GLY A 305 15.35 -6.22 -26.55
C GLY A 305 15.89 -7.56 -27.00
N THR A 306 15.39 -8.05 -28.15
CA THR A 306 15.84 -9.28 -28.79
C THR A 306 16.90 -8.99 -29.85
N GLN A 307 17.73 -9.96 -30.19
CA GLN A 307 18.69 -9.85 -31.28
C GLN A 307 18.00 -9.71 -32.64
N GLN A 308 16.82 -10.28 -32.79
CA GLN A 308 16.03 -10.26 -34.02
C GLN A 308 15.46 -8.88 -34.36
N THR A 309 15.11 -8.09 -33.36
CA THR A 309 14.65 -6.70 -33.55
C THR A 309 15.79 -5.71 -33.32
N ASN A 310 16.20 -5.55 -32.09
CA ASN A 310 17.35 -4.76 -31.63
C ASN A 310 17.51 -5.06 -30.13
N PRO A 311 18.70 -5.32 -29.59
CA PRO A 311 18.88 -5.54 -28.16
C PRO A 311 18.57 -4.31 -27.29
N TRP A 312 18.62 -3.11 -27.86
CA TRP A 312 18.36 -1.86 -27.15
C TRP A 312 16.88 -1.48 -27.19
N ARG A 313 16.44 -0.89 -26.10
CA ARG A 313 15.10 -0.28 -25.96
C ARG A 313 15.24 1.11 -25.38
N GLU A 314 14.71 2.06 -26.10
CA GLU A 314 14.59 3.46 -25.71
C GLU A 314 13.11 3.74 -25.41
N THR A 315 12.81 4.27 -24.22
CA THR A 315 11.43 4.60 -23.80
C THR A 315 11.37 6.05 -23.34
N PHE A 316 10.40 6.78 -23.85
CA PHE A 316 10.06 8.14 -23.47
C PHE A 316 8.66 8.15 -22.87
N GLY A 317 8.48 8.77 -21.71
CA GLY A 317 7.17 8.82 -21.09
C GLY A 317 6.83 10.18 -20.52
N LEU A 318 5.54 10.45 -20.52
CA LEU A 318 4.91 11.60 -19.90
C LEU A 318 3.78 11.09 -18.98
N VAL A 319 3.79 11.52 -17.76
CA VAL A 319 2.73 11.26 -16.78
C VAL A 319 2.23 12.59 -16.25
N ASP A 320 0.91 12.78 -16.22
CA ASP A 320 0.28 13.91 -15.53
C ASP A 320 -0.82 13.39 -14.59
N ASN A 321 -0.65 13.62 -13.28
CA ASN A 321 -1.55 13.14 -12.24
C ASN A 321 -2.72 14.10 -11.95
N GLN A 322 -2.80 15.22 -12.66
CA GLN A 322 -3.79 16.27 -12.44
C GLN A 322 -4.02 17.09 -13.73
N LEU A 323 -4.06 16.45 -14.89
CA LEU A 323 -4.16 17.14 -16.21
C LEU A 323 -5.33 18.12 -16.25
N LEU A 324 -6.51 17.68 -15.78
CA LEU A 324 -7.71 18.53 -15.65
C LEU A 324 -7.97 18.99 -14.20
N GLY A 325 -7.16 18.54 -13.25
CA GLY A 325 -7.25 18.95 -11.85
C GLY A 325 -8.29 18.21 -10.99
N PHE A 326 -8.83 17.09 -11.47
CA PHE A 326 -9.86 16.29 -10.80
C PHE A 326 -9.33 15.02 -10.17
N ASN A 327 -8.05 14.91 -9.84
CA ASN A 327 -7.36 13.67 -9.47
C ASN A 327 -7.39 12.63 -10.61
N ASP A 328 -7.36 13.11 -11.82
CA ASP A 328 -7.21 12.36 -13.06
C ASP A 328 -5.74 12.01 -13.31
N ILE A 329 -5.50 10.94 -14.08
CA ILE A 329 -4.16 10.47 -14.40
C ILE A 329 -4.07 10.25 -15.91
N PHE A 330 -3.19 10.98 -16.54
CA PHE A 330 -2.83 10.79 -17.96
C PHE A 330 -1.45 10.16 -18.08
N ASN A 331 -1.32 9.17 -18.94
CA ASN A 331 -0.05 8.55 -19.30
C ASN A 331 0.10 8.52 -20.81
N LEU A 332 1.28 8.85 -21.29
CA LEU A 332 1.71 8.67 -22.66
C LEU A 332 3.11 8.07 -22.66
N GLN A 333 3.31 7.00 -23.39
CA GLN A 333 4.60 6.32 -23.53
C GLN A 333 4.89 6.05 -24.99
N TYR A 334 6.11 6.33 -25.41
CA TYR A 334 6.68 5.92 -26.67
C TYR A 334 7.90 5.06 -26.40
N SER A 335 7.92 3.85 -26.96
CA SER A 335 9.07 2.93 -26.87
C SER A 335 9.53 2.57 -28.25
N THR A 336 10.84 2.42 -28.44
CA THR A 336 11.42 2.09 -29.73
C THR A 336 12.63 1.16 -29.60
N ALA A 337 12.99 0.55 -30.70
CA ALA A 337 14.19 -0.27 -30.85
C ALA A 337 15.07 0.35 -31.95
N GLY A 338 15.87 1.36 -31.58
CA GLY A 338 16.73 2.10 -32.47
C GLY A 338 15.96 2.92 -33.50
N PHE A 339 14.72 3.28 -33.26
CA PHE A 339 13.83 4.10 -34.12
C PHE A 339 13.48 3.50 -35.47
N THR A 340 13.80 2.25 -35.74
CA THR A 340 13.62 1.64 -37.07
C THR A 340 13.05 0.23 -37.06
N LYS A 341 13.16 -0.50 -35.93
CA LYS A 341 12.82 -1.92 -35.89
C LYS A 341 11.55 -2.21 -35.13
N GLN A 342 11.22 -1.38 -34.18
CA GLN A 342 10.00 -1.43 -33.38
C GLN A 342 9.68 -0.03 -32.91
N ASN A 343 8.42 0.35 -33.03
CA ASN A 343 7.92 1.59 -32.45
C ASN A 343 6.57 1.29 -31.79
N SER A 344 6.40 1.80 -30.60
CA SER A 344 5.21 1.57 -29.79
C SER A 344 4.77 2.86 -29.15
N VAL A 345 3.50 3.18 -29.29
CA VAL A 345 2.86 4.31 -28.60
C VAL A 345 1.70 3.79 -27.75
N ASN A 346 1.71 4.12 -26.47
CA ASN A 346 0.62 3.79 -25.57
C ASN A 346 0.13 5.04 -24.84
N ALA A 347 -1.17 5.20 -24.75
CA ALA A 347 -1.81 6.27 -24.00
C ALA A 347 -2.91 5.73 -23.11
N SER A 348 -3.08 6.32 -21.93
CA SER A 348 -4.22 6.03 -21.07
C SER A 348 -4.65 7.26 -20.30
N TYR A 349 -5.95 7.34 -20.03
CA TYR A 349 -6.52 8.40 -19.23
C TYR A 349 -7.52 7.82 -18.21
N ASN A 350 -7.25 8.07 -16.95
CA ASN A 350 -8.00 7.53 -15.81
C ASN A 350 -8.65 8.70 -15.05
N ILE A 351 -9.98 8.72 -15.00
CA ILE A 351 -10.80 9.80 -14.46
C ILE A 351 -11.64 9.28 -13.30
N PRO A 352 -11.67 9.94 -12.13
CA PRO A 352 -12.63 9.63 -11.09
C PRO A 352 -14.05 10.04 -11.52
N LEU A 353 -15.00 9.10 -11.49
CA LEU A 353 -16.42 9.37 -11.78
C LEU A 353 -17.21 9.78 -10.54
N THR A 354 -16.68 9.46 -9.36
CA THR A 354 -17.28 9.84 -8.08
C THR A 354 -16.37 10.79 -7.32
N ARG A 355 -16.98 11.70 -6.55
CA ARG A 355 -16.23 12.70 -5.76
C ARG A 355 -15.26 12.09 -4.74
N ASN A 356 -15.59 10.92 -4.20
CA ASN A 356 -14.73 10.18 -3.28
C ASN A 356 -13.67 9.32 -3.98
N GLY A 357 -13.63 9.33 -5.32
CA GLY A 357 -12.66 8.59 -6.12
C GLY A 357 -12.80 7.06 -6.10
N ARG A 358 -13.89 6.51 -5.53
CA ARG A 358 -14.11 5.06 -5.46
C ARG A 358 -14.48 4.41 -6.78
N LEU A 359 -15.15 5.15 -7.68
CA LEU A 359 -15.42 4.69 -9.04
C LEU A 359 -14.60 5.54 -10.00
N ARG A 360 -13.81 4.90 -10.84
CA ARG A 360 -12.98 5.51 -11.86
C ARG A 360 -13.27 4.88 -13.22
N LEU A 361 -13.11 5.66 -14.27
CA LEU A 361 -13.14 5.19 -15.65
C LEU A 361 -11.72 5.33 -16.21
N ARG A 362 -11.19 4.27 -16.81
CA ARG A 362 -9.97 4.34 -17.61
C ARG A 362 -10.28 4.03 -19.06
N VAL A 363 -9.83 4.89 -19.96
CA VAL A 363 -9.77 4.65 -21.39
C VAL A 363 -8.31 4.56 -21.80
N TYR A 364 -7.99 3.68 -22.73
CA TYR A 364 -6.63 3.46 -23.17
C TYR A 364 -6.57 3.00 -24.61
N GLY A 365 -5.39 3.17 -25.21
CA GLY A 365 -5.11 2.66 -26.54
C GLY A 365 -3.61 2.57 -26.78
N GLY A 366 -3.25 1.75 -27.73
CA GLY A 366 -1.87 1.52 -28.12
C GLY A 366 -1.76 1.17 -29.60
N TYR A 367 -0.59 1.45 -30.12
CA TYR A 367 -0.13 1.02 -31.44
C TYR A 367 1.30 0.53 -31.32
N ASP A 368 1.60 -0.63 -31.86
CA ASP A 368 2.92 -1.23 -31.91
C ASP A 368 3.20 -1.68 -33.33
N ASP A 369 4.31 -1.22 -33.94
CA ASP A 369 4.83 -1.74 -35.19
C ASP A 369 6.18 -2.40 -34.94
N PHE A 370 6.42 -3.51 -35.61
CA PHE A 370 7.69 -4.20 -35.50
C PHE A 370 8.19 -4.75 -36.87
N SER A 371 9.50 -4.81 -36.96
CA SER A 371 10.18 -5.48 -38.04
C SER A 371 11.27 -6.39 -37.49
N ALA A 372 11.07 -7.70 -37.62
CA ALA A 372 12.02 -8.69 -37.17
C ALA A 372 12.73 -9.33 -38.34
N SER A 373 14.08 -9.40 -38.33
CA SER A 373 14.92 -10.04 -39.31
C SER A 373 15.51 -11.32 -38.74
N ASP A 374 15.92 -12.23 -39.61
CA ASP A 374 16.60 -13.47 -39.23
C ASP A 374 15.77 -14.42 -38.39
N VAL A 375 14.47 -14.45 -38.60
CA VAL A 375 13.53 -15.33 -37.92
C VAL A 375 13.24 -16.55 -38.81
N GLY A 376 13.53 -17.75 -38.27
CA GLY A 376 13.26 -18.99 -38.99
C GLY A 376 14.25 -19.33 -40.11
N PHE A 377 13.78 -20.05 -41.15
CA PHE A 377 14.60 -20.42 -42.31
C PHE A 377 14.90 -19.25 -43.21
N GLY A 378 16.16 -18.98 -43.50
CA GLY A 378 16.61 -18.22 -44.66
C GLY A 378 16.35 -16.72 -44.61
N ASN A 379 16.76 -16.02 -43.54
CA ASN A 379 16.65 -14.56 -43.43
C ASN A 379 15.23 -14.02 -43.72
N ALA A 380 14.23 -14.67 -43.12
CA ALA A 380 12.85 -14.22 -43.22
C ALA A 380 12.65 -12.88 -42.50
N PHE A 381 11.94 -11.98 -43.15
CA PHE A 381 11.50 -10.73 -42.55
C PHE A 381 10.03 -10.83 -42.20
N PHE A 382 9.73 -10.55 -40.93
CA PHE A 382 8.38 -10.39 -40.45
C PHE A 382 8.14 -8.94 -40.11
N ASN A 383 7.14 -8.36 -40.73
CA ASN A 383 6.63 -7.05 -40.33
C ASN A 383 5.24 -7.24 -39.78
N GLY A 384 4.91 -6.53 -38.72
CA GLY A 384 3.60 -6.59 -38.17
C GLY A 384 3.25 -5.32 -37.39
N ASP A 385 1.97 -5.13 -37.21
CA ASP A 385 1.46 -4.10 -36.33
C ASP A 385 0.30 -4.62 -35.49
N GLU A 386 0.20 -4.04 -34.31
CA GLU A 386 -0.90 -4.27 -33.39
C GLU A 386 -1.52 -2.93 -32.98
N SER A 387 -2.83 -2.84 -33.04
CA SER A 387 -3.59 -1.70 -32.52
C SER A 387 -4.56 -2.15 -31.47
N THR A 388 -4.55 -1.47 -30.32
CA THR A 388 -5.48 -1.73 -29.23
C THR A 388 -6.23 -0.47 -28.82
N ALA A 389 -7.52 -0.63 -28.48
CA ALA A 389 -8.31 0.43 -27.86
C ALA A 389 -9.28 -0.20 -26.85
N GLY A 390 -9.39 0.39 -25.66
CA GLY A 390 -10.23 -0.18 -24.62
C GLY A 390 -10.69 0.82 -23.58
N GLY A 391 -11.61 0.33 -22.75
CA GLY A 391 -12.10 1.10 -21.60
C GLY A 391 -12.54 0.18 -20.48
N GLU A 392 -12.39 0.65 -19.25
CA GLU A 392 -12.75 -0.11 -18.06
C GLU A 392 -13.26 0.78 -16.93
N GLY A 393 -14.18 0.24 -16.16
CA GLY A 393 -14.59 0.77 -14.87
C GLY A 393 -13.77 0.14 -13.75
N ILE A 394 -13.29 0.94 -12.82
CA ILE A 394 -12.52 0.51 -11.63
C ILE A 394 -13.34 0.95 -10.42
N LEU A 395 -13.83 -0.01 -9.63
CA LEU A 395 -14.65 0.23 -8.46
C LEU A 395 -13.95 -0.28 -7.20
N ASN A 396 -13.63 0.61 -6.25
CA ASN A 396 -13.17 0.19 -4.94
C ASN A 396 -14.33 -0.44 -4.15
N VAL A 397 -14.30 -1.77 -4.03
CA VAL A 397 -15.35 -2.57 -3.38
C VAL A 397 -15.07 -2.83 -1.91
N PHE A 398 -13.80 -2.79 -1.51
CA PHE A 398 -13.40 -3.04 -0.12
C PHE A 398 -12.24 -2.14 0.28
N GLN A 399 -12.32 -1.62 1.51
CA GLN A 399 -11.22 -0.90 2.18
C GLN A 399 -11.21 -1.26 3.66
N HIS A 400 -10.05 -1.69 4.14
CA HIS A 400 -9.79 -1.86 5.57
C HIS A 400 -8.38 -1.36 5.90
N ASN A 401 -8.30 -0.27 6.65
CA ASN A 401 -7.04 0.47 6.82
C ASN A 401 -6.43 0.79 5.44
N ARG A 402 -5.18 0.37 5.19
CA ARG A 402 -4.44 0.55 3.93
C ARG A 402 -4.50 -0.65 3.00
N LEU A 403 -5.44 -1.55 3.22
CA LEU A 403 -5.79 -2.64 2.30
C LEU A 403 -6.98 -2.22 1.46
N PHE A 404 -6.82 -2.27 0.15
CA PHE A 404 -7.86 -1.94 -0.82
C PHE A 404 -8.07 -3.11 -1.77
N ILE A 405 -9.33 -3.32 -2.17
CA ILE A 405 -9.68 -4.24 -3.24
C ILE A 405 -10.56 -3.49 -4.23
N ASP A 406 -10.13 -3.48 -5.48
CA ASP A 406 -10.85 -2.86 -6.58
C ASP A 406 -11.34 -3.95 -7.53
N LEU A 407 -12.61 -3.85 -7.92
CA LEU A 407 -13.20 -4.61 -9.02
C LEU A 407 -12.99 -3.84 -10.32
N ILE A 408 -12.46 -4.53 -11.32
CA ILE A 408 -12.21 -3.99 -12.65
C ILE A 408 -13.10 -4.72 -13.64
N ALA A 409 -13.77 -4.00 -14.52
CA ALA A 409 -14.54 -4.60 -15.61
C ALA A 409 -14.42 -3.73 -16.86
N GLY A 410 -14.13 -4.34 -17.98
CA GLY A 410 -13.88 -3.61 -19.23
C GLY A 410 -13.91 -4.47 -20.46
N ALA A 411 -13.60 -3.85 -21.58
CA ALA A 411 -13.37 -4.52 -22.85
C ALA A 411 -12.30 -3.78 -23.66
N LYS A 412 -11.55 -4.54 -24.43
CA LYS A 412 -10.62 -4.00 -25.44
C LYS A 412 -10.93 -4.55 -26.82
N TYR A 413 -10.73 -3.74 -27.83
CA TYR A 413 -10.58 -4.16 -29.21
C TYR A 413 -9.09 -4.30 -29.52
N GLN A 414 -8.72 -5.36 -30.22
CA GLN A 414 -7.35 -5.66 -30.66
C GLN A 414 -7.37 -6.03 -32.12
N HIS A 415 -6.58 -5.32 -32.93
CA HIS A 415 -6.32 -5.62 -34.32
C HIS A 415 -4.86 -6.00 -34.45
N ILE A 416 -4.60 -7.14 -35.11
CA ILE A 416 -3.26 -7.68 -35.35
C ILE A 416 -3.10 -7.87 -36.85
N PHE A 417 -1.99 -7.39 -37.39
CA PHE A 417 -1.58 -7.61 -38.75
C PHE A 417 -0.14 -8.16 -38.79
N VAL A 418 0.09 -9.21 -39.58
CA VAL A 418 1.43 -9.78 -39.80
C VAL A 418 1.65 -10.02 -41.27
N ASP A 419 2.78 -9.53 -41.80
CA ASP A 419 3.28 -9.80 -43.15
C ASP A 419 4.55 -10.66 -43.06
N ASN A 420 4.44 -11.88 -43.57
CA ASN A 420 5.58 -12.75 -43.80
C ASN A 420 6.06 -12.57 -45.22
N THR A 421 7.02 -11.67 -45.41
CA THR A 421 7.52 -11.32 -46.74
C THR A 421 8.20 -12.48 -47.48
N LEU A 422 8.76 -13.47 -46.74
CA LEU A 422 9.38 -14.65 -47.32
C LEU A 422 8.36 -15.58 -48.02
N LEU A 423 7.21 -15.76 -47.38
CA LEU A 423 6.14 -16.62 -47.88
C LEU A 423 5.12 -15.86 -48.73
N GLY A 424 5.20 -14.54 -48.77
CA GLY A 424 4.22 -13.69 -49.45
C GLY A 424 2.81 -13.85 -48.86
N GLN A 425 2.72 -14.08 -47.56
CA GLN A 425 1.46 -14.34 -46.83
C GLN A 425 1.22 -13.26 -45.80
N THR A 426 -0.02 -12.80 -45.71
CA THR A 426 -0.45 -11.83 -44.70
C THR A 426 -1.56 -12.43 -43.85
N GLY A 427 -1.50 -12.20 -42.53
CA GLY A 427 -2.51 -12.59 -41.55
C GLY A 427 -3.12 -11.36 -40.89
N THR A 428 -4.41 -11.43 -40.63
CA THR A 428 -5.10 -10.42 -39.85
C THR A 428 -6.00 -11.08 -38.79
N GLY A 429 -6.06 -10.47 -37.60
CA GLY A 429 -6.96 -10.89 -36.54
C GLY A 429 -7.59 -9.68 -35.85
N ASP A 430 -8.92 -9.70 -35.74
CA ASP A 430 -9.70 -8.69 -35.05
C ASP A 430 -10.37 -9.37 -33.84
N PHE A 431 -10.06 -8.92 -32.63
CA PHE A 431 -10.62 -9.49 -31.39
C PHE A 431 -11.36 -8.43 -30.59
N ILE A 432 -12.49 -8.85 -30.02
CA ILE A 432 -13.15 -8.15 -28.92
C ILE A 432 -12.89 -8.96 -27.66
N ILE A 433 -12.28 -8.34 -26.67
CA ILE A 433 -11.79 -9.00 -25.45
C ILE A 433 -12.43 -8.34 -24.24
N PRO A 434 -13.65 -8.77 -23.82
CA PRO A 434 -14.18 -8.42 -22.50
C PRO A 434 -13.35 -9.07 -21.39
N TYR A 435 -13.29 -8.38 -20.25
CA TYR A 435 -12.58 -8.87 -19.08
C TYR A 435 -13.19 -8.38 -17.78
N VAL A 436 -12.97 -9.17 -16.73
CA VAL A 436 -13.26 -8.80 -15.36
C VAL A 436 -12.11 -9.22 -14.46
N GLY A 437 -11.75 -8.38 -13.52
CA GLY A 437 -10.61 -8.62 -12.64
C GLY A 437 -10.76 -8.00 -11.27
N LEU A 438 -9.85 -8.39 -10.39
CA LEU A 438 -9.68 -7.83 -9.06
C LEU A 438 -8.25 -7.29 -8.94
N HIS A 439 -8.12 -6.11 -8.35
CA HIS A 439 -6.85 -5.54 -7.94
C HIS A 439 -6.83 -5.38 -6.43
N LEU A 440 -5.82 -5.92 -5.79
CA LEU A 440 -5.54 -5.78 -4.36
C LEU A 440 -4.30 -4.88 -4.20
N ASP A 441 -4.38 -3.91 -3.30
CA ASP A 441 -3.27 -3.04 -2.92
C ASP A 441 -3.21 -2.91 -1.40
N HIS A 442 -2.03 -3.18 -0.82
CA HIS A 442 -1.79 -3.05 0.60
C HIS A 442 -0.42 -2.43 0.83
N TYR A 443 -0.36 -1.39 1.64
CA TYR A 443 0.92 -0.82 2.00
C TYR A 443 1.01 -0.40 3.46
N THR A 444 2.17 -0.65 4.06
CA THR A 444 2.61 -0.16 5.36
C THR A 444 4.05 0.35 5.22
N PRO A 445 4.62 1.00 6.22
CA PRO A 445 6.04 1.41 6.15
C PRO A 445 7.02 0.27 5.93
N THR A 446 6.65 -0.96 6.28
CA THR A 446 7.53 -2.13 6.24
C THR A 446 7.08 -3.23 5.30
N VAL A 447 5.87 -3.15 4.76
CA VAL A 447 5.31 -4.12 3.81
C VAL A 447 4.60 -3.37 2.70
N GLN A 448 4.91 -3.72 1.46
CA GLN A 448 4.18 -3.26 0.28
C GLN A 448 3.80 -4.48 -0.55
N SER A 449 2.53 -4.64 -0.85
CA SER A 449 2.07 -5.74 -1.67
C SER A 449 0.92 -5.30 -2.58
N TRP A 450 0.89 -5.86 -3.77
CA TRP A 450 -0.22 -5.71 -4.69
C TRP A 450 -0.42 -7.02 -5.45
N ALA A 451 -1.62 -7.26 -5.92
CA ALA A 451 -1.97 -8.40 -6.74
C ALA A 451 -3.10 -8.04 -7.70
N ASP A 452 -2.99 -8.53 -8.91
CA ASP A 452 -4.00 -8.48 -9.95
C ASP A 452 -4.42 -9.90 -10.34
N ALA A 453 -5.70 -10.10 -10.63
CA ALA A 453 -6.22 -11.32 -11.23
C ALA A 453 -7.36 -10.96 -12.18
N THR A 454 -7.26 -11.34 -13.46
CA THR A 454 -8.20 -10.96 -14.50
C THR A 454 -8.54 -12.15 -15.38
N ILE A 455 -9.83 -12.39 -15.57
CA ILE A 455 -10.33 -13.33 -16.58
C ILE A 455 -10.67 -12.54 -17.83
N LEU A 456 -10.12 -12.99 -18.97
CA LEU A 456 -10.32 -12.40 -20.29
C LEU A 456 -10.93 -13.43 -21.22
N GLY A 457 -11.77 -12.98 -22.15
CA GLY A 457 -12.28 -13.81 -23.23
C GLY A 457 -12.07 -13.15 -24.58
N GLY A 458 -11.34 -13.80 -25.48
CA GLY A 458 -11.13 -13.32 -26.85
C GLY A 458 -12.19 -13.86 -27.80
N PHE A 459 -12.86 -12.98 -28.54
CA PHE A 459 -13.89 -13.33 -29.52
C PHE A 459 -13.55 -12.67 -30.86
N THR A 460 -13.54 -13.47 -31.95
CA THR A 460 -13.20 -12.98 -33.28
C THR A 460 -14.13 -13.49 -34.36
N THR A 461 -14.35 -12.65 -35.36
CA THR A 461 -15.01 -13.03 -36.63
C THR A 461 -14.01 -13.37 -37.75
N SER A 462 -12.71 -13.17 -37.52
CA SER A 462 -11.65 -13.48 -38.46
C SER A 462 -11.66 -14.96 -38.87
N SER A 463 -11.24 -15.27 -40.09
CA SER A 463 -11.20 -16.66 -40.55
C SER A 463 -10.07 -17.43 -39.87
N THR A 464 -10.24 -18.74 -39.65
CA THR A 464 -9.17 -19.60 -39.13
C THR A 464 -7.92 -19.54 -39.98
N ALA A 465 -8.08 -19.44 -41.31
CA ALA A 465 -6.94 -19.31 -42.20
C ALA A 465 -6.13 -18.02 -41.99
N SER A 466 -6.82 -16.88 -41.77
CA SER A 466 -6.16 -15.62 -41.46
C SER A 466 -5.47 -15.64 -40.08
N LEU A 467 -6.09 -16.25 -39.09
CA LEU A 467 -5.50 -16.38 -37.76
C LEU A 467 -4.24 -17.26 -37.77
N GLN A 468 -4.20 -18.34 -38.58
CA GLN A 468 -3.02 -19.18 -38.73
C GLN A 468 -1.86 -18.44 -39.39
N GLN A 469 -2.16 -17.45 -40.23
CA GLN A 469 -1.15 -16.60 -40.87
C GLN A 469 -0.52 -15.56 -39.95
N LEU A 470 -1.08 -15.37 -38.71
CA LEU A 470 -0.47 -14.56 -37.67
C LEU A 470 0.79 -15.20 -37.04
N GLY A 471 1.17 -16.42 -37.48
CA GLY A 471 2.42 -17.05 -37.08
C GLY A 471 2.25 -18.31 -36.25
N ARG A 472 1.02 -18.72 -35.89
CA ARG A 472 0.75 -19.94 -35.10
C ARG A 472 -0.39 -20.76 -35.70
N LEU A 473 -0.14 -22.07 -35.86
CA LEU A 473 -1.13 -22.98 -36.45
C LEU A 473 -2.15 -23.47 -35.38
N ASN A 474 -3.37 -23.78 -35.87
CA ASN A 474 -4.44 -24.39 -35.07
C ASN A 474 -4.89 -23.57 -33.86
N VAL A 475 -4.82 -22.24 -33.94
CA VAL A 475 -5.31 -21.34 -32.89
C VAL A 475 -6.82 -21.40 -32.74
N ASP A 476 -7.30 -21.27 -31.50
CA ASP A 476 -8.71 -21.20 -31.20
C ASP A 476 -9.26 -19.81 -31.53
N LYS A 477 -10.42 -19.77 -32.24
CA LYS A 477 -11.06 -18.50 -32.58
C LYS A 477 -11.61 -17.77 -31.37
N ASN A 478 -12.12 -18.54 -30.43
CA ASN A 478 -12.62 -18.00 -29.17
C ASN A 478 -11.85 -18.68 -28.05
N TRP A 479 -11.36 -17.89 -27.13
CA TRP A 479 -10.55 -18.38 -26.02
C TRP A 479 -10.89 -17.66 -24.73
N VAL A 480 -10.59 -18.31 -23.63
CA VAL A 480 -10.65 -17.74 -22.29
C VAL A 480 -9.33 -17.99 -21.61
N MET A 481 -8.85 -17.00 -20.89
CA MET A 481 -7.65 -17.14 -20.07
C MET A 481 -7.80 -16.39 -18.75
N LEU A 482 -7.12 -16.89 -17.75
CA LEU A 482 -6.89 -16.19 -16.48
C LEU A 482 -5.48 -15.62 -16.51
N GLN A 483 -5.40 -14.40 -16.16
CA GLN A 483 -4.17 -13.68 -16.06
C GLN A 483 -4.07 -13.01 -14.66
N GLY A 484 -2.89 -12.87 -13.91
CA GLY A 484 -2.66 -12.11 -12.64
C GLY A 484 -1.18 -11.92 -12.35
N ASP A 485 -0.84 -10.87 -11.72
CA ASP A 485 0.49 -10.53 -11.21
C ASP A 485 0.42 -10.26 -9.72
N SER A 486 1.46 -10.57 -9.00
CA SER A 486 1.58 -10.14 -7.62
C SER A 486 3.01 -9.81 -7.24
N VAL A 487 3.15 -8.82 -6.38
CA VAL A 487 4.42 -8.46 -5.75
C VAL A 487 4.18 -8.25 -4.26
N CYS A 488 5.05 -8.83 -3.45
CA CYS A 488 5.13 -8.58 -2.02
C CYS A 488 6.57 -8.21 -1.66
N GLU A 489 6.75 -7.02 -1.13
CA GLU A 489 8.04 -6.52 -0.62
C GLU A 489 7.91 -6.26 0.86
N PHE A 490 8.81 -6.80 1.67
CA PHE A 490 8.80 -6.58 3.11
C PHE A 490 10.21 -6.57 3.71
N TYR A 491 10.37 -5.75 4.76
CA TYR A 491 11.61 -5.69 5.51
C TYR A 491 11.67 -6.82 6.54
N LEU A 492 12.87 -7.37 6.75
CA LEU A 492 13.10 -8.49 7.67
C LEU A 492 13.23 -8.05 9.13
N GLU A 493 13.68 -6.85 9.40
CA GLU A 493 13.97 -6.35 10.75
C GLU A 493 12.76 -6.39 11.69
N PRO A 494 11.53 -6.02 11.27
CA PRO A 494 10.36 -6.16 12.15
C PRO A 494 10.09 -7.60 12.59
N LEU A 495 10.55 -8.60 11.81
CA LEU A 495 10.38 -10.03 12.10
C LEU A 495 11.56 -10.57 12.93
N LEU A 496 12.79 -10.17 12.61
CA LEU A 496 14.02 -10.70 13.22
C LEU A 496 14.39 -9.97 14.52
N ASP A 497 14.13 -8.67 14.59
CA ASP A 497 14.39 -7.81 15.78
C ASP A 497 13.20 -6.88 16.08
N PRO A 498 12.05 -7.44 16.48
CA PRO A 498 10.85 -6.62 16.73
C PRO A 498 11.02 -5.62 17.87
N LYS A 499 11.89 -5.91 18.86
CA LYS A 499 12.15 -4.99 19.98
C LYS A 499 12.99 -3.82 19.55
N GLY A 500 14.06 -4.04 18.80
CA GLY A 500 14.89 -2.99 18.24
C GLY A 500 14.12 -2.13 17.24
N TYR A 501 13.28 -2.76 16.41
CA TYR A 501 12.39 -2.04 15.50
C TYR A 501 11.42 -1.11 16.26
N GLN A 502 10.73 -1.60 17.29
CA GLN A 502 9.81 -0.78 18.10
C GLN A 502 10.52 0.33 18.87
N ALA A 503 11.77 0.08 19.29
CA ALA A 503 12.60 1.06 20.01
C ALA A 503 13.28 2.09 19.08
N GLY A 504 13.19 1.93 17.75
CA GLY A 504 13.90 2.77 16.78
C GLY A 504 15.43 2.58 16.80
N THR A 505 15.91 1.42 17.25
CA THR A 505 17.36 1.08 17.32
C THR A 505 17.79 0.08 16.24
N SER A 506 16.86 -0.50 15.52
CA SER A 506 17.09 -1.39 14.38
C SER A 506 17.26 -0.57 13.08
N THR A 507 17.50 -1.25 11.97
CA THR A 507 17.57 -0.67 10.63
C THR A 507 16.39 -1.16 9.79
N LEU A 508 16.21 -0.64 8.58
CA LEU A 508 15.39 -1.20 7.52
C LEU A 508 16.27 -1.39 6.28
N ALA A 509 17.29 -2.22 6.43
CA ALA A 509 18.29 -2.46 5.39
C ALA A 509 18.02 -3.76 4.60
N ASN A 510 17.34 -4.74 5.22
CA ASN A 510 17.15 -6.06 4.67
C ASN A 510 15.71 -6.24 4.18
N GLN A 511 15.52 -6.34 2.87
CA GLN A 511 14.21 -6.48 2.25
C GLN A 511 14.14 -7.77 1.44
N ILE A 512 13.00 -8.45 1.50
CA ILE A 512 12.63 -9.53 0.57
C ILE A 512 11.58 -9.00 -0.39
N LYS A 513 11.77 -9.30 -1.67
CA LYS A 513 10.77 -9.13 -2.71
C LYS A 513 10.39 -10.51 -3.25
N ILE A 514 9.10 -10.79 -3.26
CA ILE A 514 8.52 -11.98 -3.90
C ILE A 514 7.64 -11.47 -5.03
N SER A 515 7.80 -12.00 -6.23
CA SER A 515 6.91 -11.72 -7.35
C SER A 515 6.44 -13.02 -7.99
N ILE A 516 5.18 -13.04 -8.36
CA ILE A 516 4.55 -14.15 -9.08
C ILE A 516 3.80 -13.53 -10.26
N SER A 517 4.03 -14.07 -11.44
CA SER A 517 3.26 -13.73 -12.63
C SER A 517 2.98 -14.99 -13.43
N GLY A 518 1.95 -15.01 -14.22
CA GLY A 518 1.64 -16.17 -15.04
C GLY A 518 0.31 -16.02 -15.78
N GLN A 519 -0.06 -16.94 -16.65
CA GLN A 519 -1.23 -17.03 -17.52
C GLN A 519 -1.72 -18.48 -17.56
N GLU A 520 -3.02 -18.70 -17.46
CA GLU A 520 -3.64 -20.01 -17.62
C GLU A 520 -4.70 -19.93 -18.72
N ALA A 521 -4.46 -20.62 -19.80
CA ALA A 521 -5.32 -20.59 -21.00
C ALA A 521 -6.40 -21.67 -21.00
N PHE A 522 -6.54 -22.48 -19.94
CA PHE A 522 -7.57 -23.53 -19.83
C PHE A 522 -7.66 -24.45 -21.06
N ASN A 523 -6.51 -24.87 -21.56
CA ASN A 523 -6.33 -25.66 -22.80
C ASN A 523 -6.75 -24.93 -24.10
N ASN A 524 -7.07 -23.64 -24.08
CA ASN A 524 -7.24 -22.87 -25.30
C ASN A 524 -5.85 -22.66 -25.95
N ARG A 525 -5.80 -22.80 -27.27
CA ARG A 525 -4.62 -22.47 -28.04
C ARG A 525 -4.70 -21.05 -28.53
N LEU A 526 -3.92 -20.17 -27.91
CA LEU A 526 -3.97 -18.74 -28.15
C LEU A 526 -3.30 -18.34 -29.46
N PRO A 527 -3.68 -17.19 -30.06
CA PRO A 527 -2.84 -16.53 -31.07
C PRO A 527 -1.45 -16.20 -30.52
N ALA A 528 -0.45 -16.12 -31.38
CA ALA A 528 0.93 -15.86 -30.97
C ALA A 528 1.11 -14.56 -30.15
N GLU A 529 0.31 -13.55 -30.43
CA GLU A 529 0.35 -12.26 -29.72
C GLU A 529 -0.21 -12.34 -28.28
N ASP A 530 -1.08 -13.31 -28.02
CA ASP A 530 -1.68 -13.53 -26.71
C ASP A 530 -0.94 -14.60 -25.87
N GLU A 531 0.12 -15.21 -26.42
CA GLU A 531 1.02 -16.10 -25.65
C GLU A 531 1.85 -15.28 -24.66
N MET A 532 2.05 -15.82 -23.48
CA MET A 532 2.97 -15.24 -22.50
C MET A 532 4.39 -15.74 -22.72
N THR A 533 5.34 -14.81 -22.71
CA THR A 533 6.76 -15.10 -22.92
C THR A 533 7.50 -15.28 -21.59
N ALA A 534 8.57 -16.10 -21.60
CA ALA A 534 9.50 -16.26 -20.50
C ALA A 534 10.95 -16.15 -20.98
N GLY A 535 11.83 -15.73 -20.06
CA GLY A 535 13.24 -15.41 -20.28
C GLY A 535 13.47 -13.88 -20.26
N GLY A 536 14.62 -13.48 -19.73
CA GLY A 536 15.04 -12.08 -19.63
C GLY A 536 14.80 -11.42 -18.28
N LEU A 537 15.10 -10.14 -18.22
CA LEU A 537 15.17 -9.34 -17.00
C LEU A 537 13.89 -9.37 -16.16
N TYR A 538 12.75 -9.36 -16.81
CA TYR A 538 11.45 -9.18 -16.14
C TYR A 538 10.73 -10.49 -15.82
N THR A 539 11.32 -11.64 -16.21
CA THR A 539 10.73 -12.96 -16.01
C THR A 539 11.74 -13.91 -15.36
N VAL A 540 12.53 -14.67 -16.12
CA VAL A 540 13.55 -15.58 -15.60
C VAL A 540 14.93 -15.09 -16.08
N ARG A 541 15.65 -14.42 -15.18
CA ARG A 541 16.99 -13.86 -15.47
C ARG A 541 18.01 -14.96 -15.69
N GLY A 542 19.00 -14.70 -16.53
CA GLY A 542 20.01 -15.68 -16.98
C GLY A 542 19.68 -16.30 -18.34
N TYR A 543 18.46 -16.14 -18.80
CA TYR A 543 18.04 -16.49 -20.18
C TYR A 543 17.92 -15.26 -21.05
N PRO A 544 18.08 -15.39 -22.39
CA PRO A 544 17.79 -14.30 -23.32
C PRO A 544 16.35 -13.77 -23.17
N GLU A 545 16.16 -12.53 -23.55
CA GLU A 545 14.82 -11.90 -23.52
C GLU A 545 13.87 -12.64 -24.47
N TYR A 546 12.67 -12.98 -23.94
CA TYR A 546 11.57 -13.62 -24.69
C TYR A 546 11.97 -14.94 -25.37
N VAL A 547 12.84 -15.72 -24.74
CA VAL A 547 13.43 -16.91 -25.34
C VAL A 547 12.43 -18.05 -25.58
N THR A 548 11.31 -18.07 -24.87
CA THR A 548 10.22 -19.04 -25.05
C THR A 548 8.87 -18.38 -24.78
N ALA A 549 7.81 -18.93 -25.36
CA ALA A 549 6.43 -18.49 -25.18
C ALA A 549 5.48 -19.69 -25.08
N GLY A 550 4.32 -19.50 -24.47
CA GLY A 550 3.29 -20.54 -24.39
C GLY A 550 1.93 -20.00 -23.95
N ASP A 551 0.93 -20.88 -24.04
CA ASP A 551 -0.46 -20.57 -23.69
C ASP A 551 -0.64 -20.42 -22.16
N SER A 552 -0.05 -21.32 -21.39
CA SER A 552 -0.05 -21.29 -19.92
C SER A 552 1.39 -21.14 -19.42
N VAL A 553 1.63 -20.09 -18.63
CA VAL A 553 2.96 -19.75 -18.12
C VAL A 553 2.84 -19.36 -16.66
N GLY A 554 3.73 -19.89 -15.83
CA GLY A 554 3.87 -19.49 -14.43
C GLY A 554 5.30 -19.06 -14.14
N ILE A 555 5.50 -17.88 -13.54
CA ILE A 555 6.80 -17.32 -13.19
C ILE A 555 6.79 -16.90 -11.72
N GLY A 556 7.79 -17.33 -10.96
CA GLY A 556 8.02 -16.92 -9.59
C GLY A 556 9.43 -16.40 -9.40
N SER A 557 9.57 -15.33 -8.64
CA SER A 557 10.88 -14.77 -8.28
C SER A 557 10.94 -14.44 -6.79
N VAL A 558 12.06 -14.78 -6.17
CA VAL A 558 12.41 -14.33 -4.81
C VAL A 558 13.71 -13.57 -4.88
N GLU A 559 13.72 -12.34 -4.37
CA GLU A 559 14.88 -11.47 -4.40
C GLU A 559 15.14 -10.91 -2.99
N TYR A 560 16.36 -11.11 -2.51
CA TYR A 560 16.90 -10.43 -1.33
C TYR A 560 17.52 -9.11 -1.77
N ARG A 561 17.23 -8.04 -1.02
CA ARG A 561 17.71 -6.68 -1.27
C ARG A 561 18.35 -6.11 -0.02
N LEU A 562 19.58 -5.61 -0.15
CA LEU A 562 20.33 -4.95 0.90
C LEU A 562 20.45 -3.46 0.59
N HIS A 563 19.79 -2.62 1.36
CA HIS A 563 19.80 -1.16 1.24
C HIS A 563 21.01 -0.58 1.98
N ILE A 564 22.08 -0.29 1.26
CA ILE A 564 23.38 0.11 1.82
C ILE A 564 23.32 1.38 2.69
N PRO A 565 22.61 2.47 2.30
CA PRO A 565 22.54 3.68 3.15
C PRO A 565 21.89 3.43 4.51
N HIS A 566 21.02 2.44 4.62
CA HIS A 566 20.35 2.09 5.87
C HIS A 566 21.20 1.24 6.84
N LEU A 567 22.39 0.81 6.41
CA LEU A 567 23.37 0.18 7.30
C LEU A 567 24.15 1.19 8.16
N PHE A 568 24.11 2.47 7.79
CA PHE A 568 24.84 3.52 8.51
C PHE A 568 23.98 4.09 9.66
N PRO A 569 24.65 4.58 10.73
CA PRO A 569 23.95 5.21 11.85
C PRO A 569 23.16 6.44 11.41
N VAL A 570 22.02 6.66 12.08
CA VAL A 570 21.19 7.87 11.91
C VAL A 570 22.03 9.13 12.21
N ASN A 571 21.97 10.10 11.30
CA ASN A 571 22.62 11.40 11.49
C ASN A 571 21.57 12.53 11.26
N PRO A 572 21.15 13.25 12.31
CA PRO A 572 20.19 14.34 12.17
C PRO A 572 20.63 15.48 11.22
N ASN A 573 21.93 15.59 10.96
CA ASN A 573 22.45 16.63 10.08
C ASN A 573 22.54 16.11 8.64
N ALA A 574 21.85 16.76 7.73
CA ALA A 574 22.03 16.49 6.31
C ALA A 574 23.46 16.90 5.87
N GLY A 575 24.09 16.03 5.07
CA GLY A 575 25.27 16.43 4.31
C GLY A 575 24.90 17.36 3.16
N SER A 576 25.84 17.59 2.24
CA SER A 576 25.57 18.37 1.03
C SER A 576 26.23 17.77 -0.20
N VAL A 577 25.62 18.00 -1.38
CA VAL A 577 26.17 17.72 -2.70
C VAL A 577 26.00 18.98 -3.55
N PHE A 578 27.08 19.48 -4.11
CA PHE A 578 27.11 20.75 -4.87
C PHE A 578 26.48 21.93 -4.12
N GLY A 579 26.69 22.00 -2.77
CA GLY A 579 26.17 23.07 -1.93
C GLY A 579 24.66 22.97 -1.61
N LYS A 580 23.97 21.93 -2.05
CA LYS A 580 22.55 21.65 -1.71
C LYS A 580 22.48 20.56 -0.64
N PRO A 581 21.55 20.63 0.31
CA PRO A 581 21.35 19.58 1.30
C PRO A 581 21.13 18.22 0.63
N PHE A 582 21.81 17.18 1.15
CA PHE A 582 21.73 15.82 0.64
C PHE A 582 21.82 14.82 1.80
N ARG A 583 20.83 13.98 1.97
CA ARG A 583 20.75 12.97 3.02
C ARG A 583 21.53 11.73 2.62
N TRP A 584 22.80 11.67 3.01
CA TRP A 584 23.64 10.49 2.78
C TRP A 584 23.23 9.28 3.62
N VAL A 585 22.64 9.54 4.80
CA VAL A 585 22.15 8.53 5.75
C VAL A 585 20.79 8.99 6.29
N PRO A 586 19.99 8.10 6.87
CA PRO A 586 18.73 8.49 7.50
C PRO A 586 18.96 9.56 8.58
N GLN A 587 18.12 10.59 8.62
CA GLN A 587 18.19 11.66 9.62
C GLN A 587 17.42 11.33 10.90
N GLU A 588 16.53 10.36 10.82
CA GLU A 588 15.73 9.80 11.91
C GLU A 588 15.61 8.28 11.70
N PRO A 589 15.25 7.50 12.74
CA PRO A 589 15.02 6.07 12.57
C PRO A 589 14.01 5.80 11.46
N TYR A 590 14.39 4.95 10.48
CA TYR A 590 13.59 4.59 9.30
C TYR A 590 13.29 5.75 8.34
N GLY A 591 13.97 6.90 8.52
CA GLY A 591 13.82 8.06 7.64
C GLY A 591 14.41 7.81 6.24
N PRO A 592 13.96 8.58 5.23
CA PRO A 592 14.44 8.42 3.87
C PRO A 592 15.85 8.98 3.67
N THR A 593 16.58 8.40 2.73
CA THR A 593 17.83 8.92 2.17
C THR A 593 17.59 9.58 0.81
N ASP A 594 18.53 10.37 0.30
CA ASP A 594 18.46 10.98 -1.04
C ASP A 594 19.13 10.11 -2.11
N TRP A 595 19.70 8.98 -1.73
CA TRP A 595 20.22 7.93 -2.60
C TRP A 595 19.99 6.57 -1.98
N ASP A 596 19.95 5.55 -2.81
CA ASP A 596 19.89 4.17 -2.35
C ASP A 596 20.73 3.30 -3.27
N LEU A 597 21.71 2.61 -2.70
CA LEU A 597 22.46 1.56 -3.38
C LEU A 597 22.01 0.22 -2.83
N ILE A 598 21.35 -0.55 -3.69
CA ILE A 598 20.72 -1.83 -3.31
C ILE A 598 21.54 -2.97 -3.93
N GLY A 599 22.12 -3.79 -3.07
CA GLY A 599 22.68 -5.08 -3.47
C GLY A 599 21.56 -6.12 -3.57
N LYS A 600 21.51 -6.89 -4.64
CA LYS A 600 20.46 -7.89 -4.90
C LYS A 600 21.02 -9.28 -5.07
N ALA A 601 20.29 -10.29 -4.60
CA ALA A 601 20.49 -11.69 -4.93
C ALA A 601 19.13 -12.33 -5.23
N PHE A 602 18.99 -13.12 -6.29
CA PHE A 602 17.70 -13.60 -6.74
C PHE A 602 17.71 -15.05 -7.19
N LEU A 603 16.52 -15.65 -7.15
CA LEU A 603 16.18 -16.94 -7.72
C LEU A 603 14.86 -16.79 -8.47
N ASP A 604 14.87 -17.12 -9.76
CA ASP A 604 13.72 -17.06 -10.65
C ASP A 604 13.39 -18.45 -11.16
N VAL A 605 12.11 -18.76 -11.25
CA VAL A 605 11.60 -20.04 -11.79
C VAL A 605 10.46 -19.71 -12.75
N GLY A 606 10.44 -20.36 -13.91
CA GLY A 606 9.38 -20.25 -14.90
C GLY A 606 9.03 -21.59 -15.50
N GLU A 607 7.74 -21.81 -15.74
CA GLU A 607 7.23 -22.97 -16.48
C GLU A 607 6.35 -22.47 -17.63
N VAL A 608 6.55 -23.03 -18.81
CA VAL A 608 5.86 -22.66 -20.05
C VAL A 608 5.26 -23.92 -20.66
N VAL A 609 3.95 -23.88 -20.90
CA VAL A 609 3.17 -25.01 -21.41
C VAL A 609 2.35 -24.58 -22.61
N ASN A 610 2.34 -25.41 -23.66
CA ASN A 610 1.58 -25.18 -24.88
C ASN A 610 0.31 -26.03 -24.88
N SER A 611 -0.84 -25.42 -25.07
CA SER A 611 -2.12 -26.08 -25.25
C SER A 611 -2.19 -26.76 -26.62
N ASN A 612 -2.72 -28.00 -26.66
CA ASN A 612 -2.81 -28.77 -27.92
C ASN A 612 -1.48 -28.76 -28.70
N ARG A 613 -0.38 -28.97 -27.97
CA ARG A 613 0.99 -28.83 -28.42
C ARG A 613 1.25 -29.53 -29.75
N GLN A 614 1.81 -28.82 -30.69
CA GLN A 614 2.25 -29.36 -31.96
C GLN A 614 3.64 -30.03 -31.83
N SER A 615 4.00 -30.90 -32.78
CA SER A 615 5.26 -31.64 -32.71
C SER A 615 6.53 -30.80 -32.71
N TYR A 616 6.44 -29.57 -33.15
CA TYR A 616 7.54 -28.58 -33.19
C TYR A 616 7.58 -27.67 -31.96
N GLU A 617 6.62 -27.73 -31.08
CA GLU A 617 6.59 -26.94 -29.85
C GLU A 617 7.13 -27.76 -28.68
N THR A 618 7.72 -27.08 -27.70
CA THR A 618 8.24 -27.71 -26.48
C THR A 618 7.75 -26.97 -25.25
N ASP A 619 7.31 -27.72 -24.26
CA ASP A 619 7.12 -27.17 -22.92
C ASP A 619 8.49 -26.97 -22.27
N SER A 620 8.62 -25.96 -21.41
CA SER A 620 9.93 -25.56 -20.92
C SER A 620 9.89 -25.16 -19.45
N THR A 621 10.89 -25.58 -18.70
CA THR A 621 11.12 -25.15 -17.31
C THR A 621 12.42 -24.38 -17.24
N LEU A 622 12.34 -23.11 -16.86
CA LEU A 622 13.46 -22.21 -16.71
C LEU A 622 13.74 -21.98 -15.23
N VAL A 623 15.00 -22.06 -14.83
CA VAL A 623 15.45 -21.70 -13.49
C VAL A 623 16.69 -20.83 -13.63
N GLY A 624 16.65 -19.64 -13.07
CA GLY A 624 17.75 -18.68 -13.12
C GLY A 624 18.09 -18.13 -11.73
N THR A 625 19.35 -17.81 -11.51
CA THR A 625 19.81 -17.17 -10.26
C THR A 625 20.85 -16.13 -10.59
N GLY A 626 21.12 -15.23 -9.67
CA GLY A 626 22.13 -14.21 -9.92
C GLY A 626 22.25 -13.14 -8.86
N LEU A 627 23.03 -12.14 -9.20
CA LEU A 627 23.29 -10.97 -8.37
C LEU A 627 22.96 -9.71 -9.16
N GLY A 628 22.65 -8.63 -8.45
CA GLY A 628 22.41 -7.35 -9.07
C GLY A 628 22.76 -6.17 -8.18
N LEU A 629 22.83 -5.02 -8.82
CA LEU A 629 23.00 -3.74 -8.16
C LEU A 629 21.95 -2.77 -8.70
N GLN A 630 21.39 -1.98 -7.82
CA GLN A 630 20.50 -0.87 -8.20
C GLN A 630 20.96 0.39 -7.48
N LEU A 631 21.12 1.47 -8.20
CA LEU A 631 21.44 2.80 -7.67
C LEU A 631 20.29 3.75 -7.98
N ASP A 632 19.64 4.25 -6.96
CA ASP A 632 18.62 5.28 -7.06
C ASP A 632 19.15 6.59 -6.46
N ILE A 633 19.00 7.70 -7.17
CA ILE A 633 19.36 9.05 -6.70
C ILE A 633 18.11 9.91 -6.72
N LYS A 634 17.58 10.18 -5.53
CA LYS A 634 16.28 10.84 -5.33
C LYS A 634 15.19 10.11 -6.12
N HIS A 635 14.43 10.87 -6.92
CA HIS A 635 13.41 10.33 -7.84
C HIS A 635 13.78 10.56 -9.31
N ASN A 636 15.03 10.99 -9.54
CA ASN A 636 15.42 11.50 -10.85
C ASN A 636 16.28 10.52 -11.64
N ILE A 637 17.09 9.70 -10.99
CA ILE A 637 18.00 8.77 -11.67
C ILE A 637 17.86 7.40 -11.03
N SER A 638 17.70 6.38 -11.86
CA SER A 638 17.76 4.97 -11.45
C SER A 638 18.64 4.21 -12.45
N LEU A 639 19.58 3.43 -11.94
CA LEU A 639 20.39 2.50 -12.69
C LEU A 639 20.30 1.13 -12.06
N MET A 640 19.90 0.12 -12.83
CA MET A 640 19.84 -1.28 -12.41
C MET A 640 20.72 -2.11 -13.34
N VAL A 641 21.52 -3.00 -12.75
CA VAL A 641 22.34 -3.97 -13.46
C VAL A 641 22.17 -5.32 -12.77
N ASP A 642 21.67 -6.32 -13.50
CA ASP A 642 21.49 -7.68 -13.00
C ASP A 642 22.30 -8.65 -13.86
N TRP A 643 23.09 -9.49 -13.22
CA TRP A 643 23.78 -10.62 -13.82
C TRP A 643 23.10 -11.92 -13.42
N GLY A 644 22.48 -12.58 -14.39
CA GLY A 644 21.77 -13.84 -14.18
C GLY A 644 22.46 -15.01 -14.85
N VAL A 645 22.35 -16.18 -14.27
CA VAL A 645 22.87 -17.47 -14.76
C VAL A 645 21.73 -18.48 -14.88
N ALA A 646 21.59 -19.08 -16.06
CA ALA A 646 20.64 -20.16 -16.31
C ALA A 646 21.09 -21.44 -15.61
N LEU A 647 20.21 -22.09 -14.85
CA LEU A 647 20.48 -23.34 -14.14
C LEU A 647 19.92 -24.57 -14.89
N THR A 648 18.87 -24.37 -15.70
CA THR A 648 18.27 -25.45 -16.50
C THR A 648 18.54 -25.23 -17.98
N ARG A 649 18.54 -26.35 -18.73
CA ARG A 649 18.71 -26.32 -20.19
C ARG A 649 17.39 -25.93 -20.84
N LEU A 650 17.44 -25.04 -21.80
CA LEU A 650 16.40 -24.82 -22.78
C LEU A 650 16.89 -25.33 -24.13
N ASN A 651 16.15 -26.28 -24.71
CA ASN A 651 16.46 -26.77 -26.05
C ASN A 651 15.55 -26.06 -27.06
N ALA A 652 16.14 -25.49 -28.10
CA ALA A 652 15.37 -25.08 -29.26
C ALA A 652 14.66 -26.30 -29.86
N SER A 653 13.43 -26.11 -30.30
CA SER A 653 12.75 -27.17 -31.04
C SER A 653 13.51 -27.47 -32.34
N SER A 654 13.71 -28.75 -32.63
CA SER A 654 14.36 -29.19 -33.88
C SER A 654 13.61 -28.75 -35.15
N ALA A 655 12.36 -28.37 -35.00
CA ALA A 655 11.50 -27.87 -36.08
C ALA A 655 11.43 -26.32 -36.15
N SER A 656 12.05 -25.61 -35.20
CA SER A 656 12.16 -24.14 -35.22
C SER A 656 13.62 -23.73 -35.38
N PRO A 657 14.12 -23.59 -36.62
CA PRO A 657 15.54 -23.31 -36.91
C PRO A 657 16.09 -21.99 -36.38
N GLY A 658 15.25 -21.14 -35.81
CA GLY A 658 15.62 -19.87 -35.16
C GLY A 658 15.58 -19.90 -33.64
N GLY A 659 15.26 -21.06 -33.01
CA GLY A 659 15.20 -21.18 -31.57
C GLY A 659 16.60 -21.07 -30.93
N THR A 660 16.68 -20.48 -29.74
CA THR A 660 17.93 -20.32 -29.01
C THR A 660 18.11 -21.45 -28.00
N ASP A 661 19.18 -22.24 -28.17
CA ASP A 661 19.63 -23.20 -27.15
C ASP A 661 20.29 -22.46 -25.99
N VAL A 662 19.86 -22.74 -24.76
CA VAL A 662 20.50 -22.24 -23.56
C VAL A 662 21.01 -23.39 -22.72
N SER A 663 22.30 -23.45 -22.50
CA SER A 663 22.93 -24.46 -21.63
C SER A 663 22.99 -24.01 -20.17
N PRO A 664 22.92 -24.93 -19.18
CA PRO A 664 23.21 -24.59 -17.80
C PRO A 664 24.58 -23.90 -17.68
N GLY A 665 24.65 -22.80 -16.91
CA GLY A 665 25.84 -21.95 -16.79
C GLY A 665 25.92 -20.81 -17.81
N SER A 666 25.05 -20.77 -18.83
CA SER A 666 24.90 -19.57 -19.68
C SER A 666 24.48 -18.39 -18.81
N SER A 667 24.97 -17.20 -19.15
CA SER A 667 24.67 -16.00 -18.35
C SER A 667 24.29 -14.81 -19.22
N GLN A 668 23.47 -13.93 -18.64
CA GLN A 668 23.05 -12.68 -19.23
C GLN A 668 23.31 -11.52 -18.26
N VAL A 669 23.69 -10.38 -18.81
CA VAL A 669 23.78 -9.13 -18.07
C VAL A 669 22.73 -8.18 -18.64
N ASN A 670 21.80 -7.81 -17.80
CA ASN A 670 20.76 -6.84 -18.17
C ASN A 670 20.97 -5.55 -17.40
N PHE A 671 20.70 -4.42 -18.06
CA PHE A 671 20.69 -3.13 -17.38
C PHE A 671 19.49 -2.30 -17.81
N VAL A 672 19.08 -1.41 -16.90
CA VAL A 672 18.07 -0.39 -17.13
C VAL A 672 18.56 0.91 -16.51
N PHE A 673 18.62 1.94 -17.33
CA PHE A 673 18.93 3.30 -16.89
C PHE A 673 17.72 4.20 -17.14
N THR A 674 17.27 4.89 -16.10
CA THR A 674 16.11 5.80 -16.17
C THR A 674 16.49 7.17 -15.63
N VAL A 675 16.10 8.20 -16.34
CA VAL A 675 16.17 9.60 -15.89
C VAL A 675 14.77 10.18 -15.93
N SER A 676 14.35 10.82 -14.85
CA SER A 676 13.04 11.48 -14.73
C SER A 676 13.16 12.92 -14.23
N TYR A 677 12.24 13.77 -14.70
CA TYR A 677 12.17 15.19 -14.32
C TYR A 677 10.78 15.58 -13.85
#